data_3a980d69182bc86ce08baf89dfedc8f5
#
_entry.id   3a980d69182bc86ce08baf89dfedc8f5
#
_cell.length_a   1.000
_cell.length_b   1.000
_cell.length_c   1.000
_cell.angle_alpha   90.00
_cell.angle_beta   90.00
_cell.angle_gamma   90.00
#
_symmetry.space_group_name_H-M   'P 1'
#
loop_
_entity.id
_entity.type
_entity.pdbx_description
1 polymer ?
#
loop_
_entity_poly.entity_id
_entity_poly.type
_entity_poly.pdbx_seq_one_letter_code
_entity_poly.pdbx_strand_id
1 'polypeptide(L)'
;MAQRPLSAERRQSLVGTALIGLCCLGTGVALAAGRAWLVHLAPPLTPNSSAAELSRNRRRSLDPDRRRDAALLLSAQAGSTPERRRAWLQSQGWGNHASSRVLAAISLKRAALAAQASGRPQEGQALWRELLRRFPQAPASADALYALGRQQPQLRRTLLERFAAHPAALAAALEAGDALHLARWGARWPGAEALLLRTCDEQPATLRADDQQLLAAGLVQLGRSEQALSCLGETTPTAELQLRLAQGMLRGSRAQQTQAEARLLSLAKSGGPEGLEAARLLAQSPAAGAVAVLHQLPPSLQDSAPVQARLAEAGQRDPASVLARWPNDPASWELQWREARKALLQRDWSQAQRWLDALKSATLPAPLAARQLFWRGWTAQQQGDQASAEQFWRATQRTQPLGYYSWRASERLGDSRNDDAKGEPHQAWQPLNSGDARIDALWQRGQALEAWESWRTKQGGQAPSSPEEFLIEGRLRTAIGDDWTGLGQLERASFRLPQIGCREQLERERQLHPLRFSKELTDASEDSGVDLALLLAVAKQESRFSPSVRSGAGASGLLQLMPATAGELAGESLDHQALSDPGRNGALGAAYLKQLLSGAGGNLFQAIASYNAGPGAVGGWLTRGGFDLQREPELWTEAIPYPETRLYTKKVLGNAWSYRQQGRSAEELCR
;
A
#
# COMPACT_ATOMS: atom_id res chain seq x y z
N MET A 1 -52.36 -63.54 -38.35
CA MET A 1 -52.27 -63.18 -36.93
C MET A 1 -52.66 -61.71 -36.79
N ALA A 2 -53.86 -61.43 -36.34
CA ALA A 2 -54.40 -60.06 -36.25
C ALA A 2 -54.01 -59.44 -34.92
N GLN A 3 -53.33 -58.29 -34.97
CA GLN A 3 -53.11 -57.47 -33.80
C GLN A 3 -54.40 -56.79 -33.37
N ARG A 4 -54.86 -57.03 -32.15
CA ARG A 4 -55.97 -56.32 -31.53
C ARG A 4 -55.59 -54.87 -31.19
N PRO A 5 -56.37 -53.84 -31.50
CA PRO A 5 -56.10 -52.49 -31.07
C PRO A 5 -56.34 -52.32 -29.58
N LEU A 6 -55.43 -51.61 -28.88
CA LEU A 6 -55.52 -51.21 -27.48
C LEU A 6 -56.77 -50.35 -27.26
N SER A 7 -57.52 -50.63 -26.21
CA SER A 7 -58.74 -49.93 -25.83
C SER A 7 -58.51 -48.43 -25.55
N ALA A 8 -59.50 -47.62 -25.81
CA ALA A 8 -59.46 -46.16 -25.67
C ALA A 8 -59.06 -45.68 -24.25
N GLU A 9 -59.42 -46.43 -23.23
CA GLU A 9 -59.03 -46.13 -21.83
C GLU A 9 -57.52 -46.25 -21.54
N ARG A 10 -56.84 -47.23 -22.16
CA ARG A 10 -55.37 -47.33 -22.04
C ARG A 10 -54.61 -46.23 -22.77
N ARG A 11 -55.19 -45.67 -23.86
CA ARG A 11 -54.61 -44.51 -24.55
C ARG A 11 -54.78 -43.24 -23.74
N GLN A 12 -55.90 -43.03 -23.07
CA GLN A 12 -56.12 -41.87 -22.21
C GLN A 12 -55.22 -41.89 -20.97
N SER A 13 -55.00 -43.08 -20.35
CA SER A 13 -54.08 -43.25 -19.22
C SER A 13 -52.61 -42.97 -19.60
N LEU A 14 -52.15 -43.42 -20.78
CA LEU A 14 -50.80 -43.17 -21.26
C LEU A 14 -50.57 -41.70 -21.64
N VAL A 15 -51.54 -41.03 -22.22
CA VAL A 15 -51.48 -39.60 -22.56
C VAL A 15 -51.53 -38.76 -21.28
N GLY A 16 -52.35 -39.12 -20.30
CA GLY A 16 -52.39 -38.46 -19.00
C GLY A 16 -51.08 -38.58 -18.22
N THR A 17 -50.46 -39.76 -18.21
CA THR A 17 -49.17 -39.99 -17.52
C THR A 17 -48.03 -39.25 -18.24
N ALA A 18 -48.06 -39.20 -19.57
CA ALA A 18 -47.07 -38.44 -20.36
C ALA A 18 -47.21 -36.90 -20.18
N LEU A 19 -48.44 -36.39 -20.09
CA LEU A 19 -48.69 -34.98 -19.80
C LEU A 19 -48.29 -34.57 -18.40
N ILE A 20 -48.56 -35.40 -17.39
CA ILE A 20 -48.13 -35.18 -16.00
C ILE A 20 -46.59 -35.23 -15.93
N GLY A 21 -45.95 -36.18 -16.61
CA GLY A 21 -44.49 -36.28 -16.69
C GLY A 21 -43.87 -35.05 -17.37
N LEU A 22 -44.45 -34.55 -18.45
CA LEU A 22 -44.01 -33.33 -19.14
C LEU A 22 -44.25 -32.05 -18.29
N CYS A 23 -45.37 -31.95 -17.59
CA CYS A 23 -45.61 -30.85 -16.65
C CYS A 23 -44.64 -30.89 -15.46
N CYS A 24 -44.34 -32.06 -14.90
CA CYS A 24 -43.34 -32.19 -13.83
C CYS A 24 -41.92 -31.90 -14.31
N LEU A 25 -41.54 -32.29 -15.51
CA LEU A 25 -40.25 -31.94 -16.12
C LEU A 25 -40.18 -30.43 -16.46
N GLY A 26 -41.24 -29.86 -17.01
CA GLY A 26 -41.30 -28.42 -17.32
C GLY A 26 -41.25 -27.55 -16.08
N THR A 27 -41.97 -27.89 -15.03
CA THR A 27 -41.89 -27.19 -13.73
C THR A 27 -40.56 -27.40 -13.04
N GLY A 28 -39.93 -28.58 -13.15
CA GLY A 28 -38.61 -28.87 -12.63
C GLY A 28 -37.52 -28.06 -13.33
N VAL A 29 -37.58 -27.94 -14.66
CA VAL A 29 -36.65 -27.14 -15.45
C VAL A 29 -36.87 -25.64 -15.22
N ALA A 30 -38.11 -25.16 -15.12
CA ALA A 30 -38.43 -23.77 -14.80
C ALA A 30 -38.00 -23.39 -13.38
N LEU A 31 -38.19 -24.29 -12.40
CA LEU A 31 -37.70 -24.11 -11.05
C LEU A 31 -36.15 -24.14 -10.97
N ALA A 32 -35.49 -25.01 -11.73
CA ALA A 32 -34.03 -25.07 -11.80
C ALA A 32 -33.46 -23.81 -12.52
N ALA A 33 -34.08 -23.37 -13.61
CA ALA A 33 -33.66 -22.16 -14.31
C ALA A 33 -33.93 -20.87 -13.49
N GLY A 34 -35.09 -20.77 -12.83
CA GLY A 34 -35.40 -19.67 -11.92
C GLY A 34 -34.46 -19.67 -10.69
N ARG A 35 -34.09 -20.84 -10.21
CA ARG A 35 -33.11 -21.01 -9.12
C ARG A 35 -31.70 -20.59 -9.53
N ALA A 36 -31.24 -20.97 -10.72
CA ALA A 36 -29.96 -20.55 -11.27
C ALA A 36 -29.93 -19.03 -11.50
N TRP A 37 -31.03 -18.46 -11.99
CA TRP A 37 -31.18 -17.02 -12.21
C TRP A 37 -31.17 -16.21 -10.90
N LEU A 38 -31.89 -16.64 -9.86
CA LEU A 38 -31.87 -16.00 -8.53
C LEU A 38 -30.53 -16.11 -7.82
N VAL A 39 -29.77 -17.19 -8.04
CA VAL A 39 -28.41 -17.36 -7.49
C VAL A 39 -27.45 -16.36 -8.15
N HIS A 40 -27.59 -16.06 -9.44
CA HIS A 40 -26.75 -15.07 -10.14
C HIS A 40 -27.09 -13.63 -9.80
N LEU A 41 -28.29 -13.33 -9.29
CA LEU A 41 -28.70 -11.97 -8.89
C LEU A 41 -28.28 -11.60 -7.46
N ALA A 42 -27.96 -12.57 -6.62
CA ALA A 42 -27.55 -12.28 -5.25
C ALA A 42 -26.11 -11.71 -5.25
N PRO A 43 -25.86 -10.53 -4.63
CA PRO A 43 -24.55 -9.93 -4.59
C PRO A 43 -23.53 -10.91 -3.96
N PRO A 44 -22.28 -10.91 -4.41
CA PRO A 44 -21.27 -11.79 -3.86
C PRO A 44 -21.04 -11.50 -2.38
N LEU A 45 -20.79 -12.55 -1.59
CA LEU A 45 -20.36 -12.38 -0.22
C LEU A 45 -18.91 -11.88 -0.18
N THR A 46 -18.63 -10.94 0.72
CA THR A 46 -17.33 -10.30 0.86
C THR A 46 -16.93 -10.21 2.34
N PRO A 47 -15.69 -9.86 2.67
CA PRO A 47 -15.28 -9.61 4.04
C PRO A 47 -16.13 -8.56 4.78
N ASN A 48 -16.78 -7.65 4.06
CA ASN A 48 -17.67 -6.64 4.62
C ASN A 48 -19.10 -7.12 4.85
N SER A 49 -19.46 -8.35 4.42
CA SER A 49 -20.77 -8.93 4.71
C SER A 49 -20.95 -9.11 6.22
N SER A 50 -22.09 -8.69 6.75
CA SER A 50 -22.37 -8.78 8.19
C SER A 50 -22.40 -10.23 8.69
N ALA A 51 -22.06 -10.45 9.98
CA ALA A 51 -22.14 -11.77 10.60
C ALA A 51 -23.54 -12.38 10.50
N ALA A 52 -24.58 -11.57 10.56
CA ALA A 52 -25.98 -12.00 10.40
C ALA A 52 -26.26 -12.48 8.98
N GLU A 53 -25.80 -11.76 7.97
CA GLU A 53 -25.90 -12.13 6.55
C GLU A 53 -25.14 -13.42 6.27
N LEU A 54 -23.89 -13.50 6.69
CA LEU A 54 -23.06 -14.70 6.54
C LEU A 54 -23.69 -15.91 7.23
N SER A 55 -24.19 -15.75 8.45
CA SER A 55 -24.86 -16.83 9.19
C SER A 55 -26.13 -17.31 8.51
N ARG A 56 -26.91 -16.38 7.90
CA ARG A 56 -28.10 -16.71 7.12
C ARG A 56 -27.73 -17.48 5.85
N ASN A 57 -26.74 -17.01 5.10
CA ASN A 57 -26.29 -17.65 3.86
C ASN A 57 -25.73 -19.05 4.15
N ARG A 58 -24.90 -19.22 5.19
CA ARG A 58 -24.37 -20.52 5.61
C ARG A 58 -25.45 -21.55 5.91
N ARG A 59 -26.56 -21.14 6.56
CA ARG A 59 -27.62 -22.04 6.99
C ARG A 59 -28.70 -22.28 5.93
N ARG A 60 -29.03 -21.25 5.13
CA ARG A 60 -30.24 -21.23 4.31
C ARG A 60 -29.98 -21.11 2.82
N SER A 61 -28.78 -20.78 2.36
CA SER A 61 -28.52 -20.71 0.92
C SER A 61 -28.69 -22.09 0.28
N LEU A 62 -29.33 -22.11 -0.86
CA LEU A 62 -29.51 -23.32 -1.68
C LEU A 62 -28.25 -23.63 -2.50
N ASP A 63 -27.37 -22.62 -2.68
CA ASP A 63 -26.09 -22.74 -3.36
C ASP A 63 -25.02 -23.28 -2.39
N PRO A 64 -24.44 -24.47 -2.66
CA PRO A 64 -23.40 -25.05 -1.84
C PRO A 64 -22.13 -24.19 -1.76
N ASP A 65 -21.77 -23.51 -2.86
CA ASP A 65 -20.57 -22.66 -2.91
C ASP A 65 -20.77 -21.42 -2.03
N ARG A 66 -21.93 -20.79 -2.11
CA ARG A 66 -22.29 -19.65 -1.26
C ARG A 66 -22.33 -20.05 0.25
N ARG A 67 -22.75 -21.27 0.58
CA ARG A 67 -22.66 -21.77 1.97
C ARG A 67 -21.21 -21.91 2.45
N ARG A 68 -20.32 -22.39 1.57
CA ARG A 68 -18.87 -22.51 1.87
C ARG A 68 -18.22 -21.15 2.03
N ASP A 69 -18.50 -20.22 1.12
CA ASP A 69 -18.00 -18.85 1.19
C ASP A 69 -18.41 -18.18 2.51
N ALA A 70 -19.68 -18.31 2.88
CA ALA A 70 -20.18 -17.80 4.15
C ALA A 70 -19.49 -18.45 5.37
N ALA A 71 -19.22 -19.74 5.34
CA ALA A 71 -18.50 -20.42 6.41
C ALA A 71 -17.04 -19.95 6.53
N LEU A 72 -16.35 -19.76 5.42
CA LEU A 72 -14.98 -19.23 5.38
C LEU A 72 -14.92 -17.80 5.92
N LEU A 73 -15.79 -16.93 5.44
CA LEU A 73 -15.85 -15.53 5.89
C LEU A 73 -16.18 -15.42 7.37
N LEU A 74 -17.18 -16.19 7.87
CA LEU A 74 -17.48 -16.25 9.31
C LEU A 74 -16.29 -16.76 10.14
N SER A 75 -15.54 -17.72 9.62
CA SER A 75 -14.38 -18.27 10.34
C SER A 75 -13.23 -17.27 10.46
N ALA A 76 -13.19 -16.26 9.59
CA ALA A 76 -12.19 -15.19 9.60
C ALA A 76 -12.58 -13.99 10.47
N GLN A 77 -13.87 -13.85 10.83
CA GLN A 77 -14.33 -12.73 11.65
C GLN A 77 -13.89 -12.85 13.11
N ALA A 78 -13.65 -11.70 13.73
CA ALA A 78 -13.34 -11.60 15.16
C ALA A 78 -14.46 -12.21 16.03
N GLY A 79 -14.10 -12.79 17.18
CA GLY A 79 -15.03 -13.36 18.13
C GLY A 79 -15.50 -14.80 17.82
N SER A 80 -15.04 -15.44 16.75
CA SER A 80 -15.30 -16.86 16.52
C SER A 80 -14.33 -17.74 17.32
N THR A 81 -14.87 -18.68 18.15
CA THR A 81 -14.02 -19.65 18.85
C THR A 81 -13.45 -20.71 17.90
N PRO A 82 -12.31 -21.36 18.25
CA PRO A 82 -11.74 -22.45 17.43
C PRO A 82 -12.73 -23.57 17.15
N GLU A 83 -13.55 -23.96 18.15
CA GLU A 83 -14.58 -25.01 18.03
C GLU A 83 -15.67 -24.62 17.04
N ARG A 84 -16.17 -23.37 17.11
CA ARG A 84 -17.16 -22.85 16.16
C ARG A 84 -16.59 -22.80 14.73
N ARG A 85 -15.37 -22.33 14.57
CA ARG A 85 -14.69 -22.31 13.25
C ARG A 85 -14.60 -23.71 12.66
N ARG A 86 -14.13 -24.67 13.45
CA ARG A 86 -14.03 -26.07 13.05
C ARG A 86 -15.40 -26.62 12.63
N ALA A 87 -16.43 -26.45 13.46
CA ALA A 87 -17.78 -26.94 13.18
C ALA A 87 -18.37 -26.32 11.88
N TRP A 88 -18.18 -25.04 11.66
CA TRP A 88 -18.64 -24.37 10.42
C TRP A 88 -17.96 -24.92 9.18
N LEU A 89 -16.65 -25.13 9.22
CA LEU A 89 -15.88 -25.61 8.10
C LEU A 89 -16.15 -27.08 7.78
N GLN A 90 -16.29 -27.93 8.79
CA GLN A 90 -16.62 -29.35 8.61
C GLN A 90 -18.04 -29.56 8.07
N SER A 91 -19.03 -28.77 8.52
CA SER A 91 -20.43 -28.92 8.11
C SER A 91 -20.68 -28.64 6.62
N GLN A 92 -19.75 -27.97 5.94
CA GLN A 92 -19.89 -27.61 4.52
C GLN A 92 -19.25 -28.61 3.55
N GLY A 93 -18.55 -29.63 4.08
CA GLY A 93 -17.84 -30.62 3.25
C GLY A 93 -16.70 -30.01 2.42
N TRP A 94 -15.95 -30.89 1.76
CA TRP A 94 -14.73 -30.55 1.04
C TRP A 94 -14.88 -30.80 -0.47
N GLY A 95 -15.77 -30.10 -1.15
CA GLY A 95 -16.08 -30.36 -2.56
C GLY A 95 -14.87 -30.53 -3.49
N ASN A 96 -15.05 -31.33 -4.54
CA ASN A 96 -13.99 -31.68 -5.50
C ASN A 96 -14.08 -30.94 -6.84
N HIS A 97 -15.05 -30.04 -7.03
CA HIS A 97 -15.21 -29.29 -8.28
C HIS A 97 -14.08 -28.29 -8.50
N ALA A 98 -13.72 -28.03 -9.75
CA ALA A 98 -12.56 -27.19 -10.11
C ALA A 98 -12.63 -25.78 -9.54
N SER A 99 -13.80 -25.15 -9.54
CA SER A 99 -14.05 -23.82 -8.95
C SER A 99 -13.97 -23.82 -7.41
N SER A 100 -14.22 -24.96 -6.76
CA SER A 100 -14.18 -25.09 -5.30
C SER A 100 -12.83 -25.60 -4.77
N ARG A 101 -11.90 -26.03 -5.63
CA ARG A 101 -10.62 -26.62 -5.19
C ARG A 101 -9.79 -25.68 -4.31
N VAL A 102 -9.70 -24.40 -4.69
CA VAL A 102 -8.96 -23.40 -3.91
C VAL A 102 -9.59 -23.24 -2.52
N LEU A 103 -10.91 -23.15 -2.47
CA LEU A 103 -11.67 -22.99 -1.23
C LEU A 103 -11.63 -24.25 -0.37
N ALA A 104 -11.63 -25.44 -0.98
CA ALA A 104 -11.50 -26.68 -0.26
C ALA A 104 -10.14 -26.81 0.43
N ALA A 105 -9.05 -26.41 -0.23
CA ALA A 105 -7.71 -26.39 0.34
C ALA A 105 -7.63 -25.45 1.55
N ILE A 106 -8.17 -24.24 1.45
CA ILE A 106 -8.18 -23.27 2.55
C ILE A 106 -9.08 -23.74 3.69
N SER A 107 -10.23 -24.34 3.38
CA SER A 107 -11.12 -24.89 4.40
C SER A 107 -10.43 -25.99 5.21
N LEU A 108 -9.67 -26.88 4.56
CA LEU A 108 -8.87 -27.90 5.24
C LEU A 108 -7.79 -27.28 6.13
N LYS A 109 -7.03 -26.28 5.62
CA LYS A 109 -6.04 -25.53 6.41
C LYS A 109 -6.69 -24.92 7.66
N ARG A 110 -7.80 -24.19 7.50
CA ARG A 110 -8.50 -23.53 8.62
C ARG A 110 -9.08 -24.56 9.62
N ALA A 111 -9.58 -25.68 9.14
CA ALA A 111 -10.05 -26.76 10.00
C ALA A 111 -8.89 -27.41 10.78
N ALA A 112 -7.73 -27.64 10.15
CA ALA A 112 -6.54 -28.17 10.81
C ALA A 112 -6.04 -27.25 11.92
N LEU A 113 -5.92 -25.93 11.62
CA LEU A 113 -5.55 -24.92 12.62
C LEU A 113 -6.57 -24.85 13.77
N ALA A 114 -7.87 -24.89 13.46
CA ALA A 114 -8.91 -24.87 14.48
C ALA A 114 -8.91 -26.15 15.34
N ALA A 115 -8.61 -27.32 14.78
CA ALA A 115 -8.45 -28.57 15.54
C ALA A 115 -7.25 -28.48 16.50
N GLN A 116 -6.12 -27.98 16.05
CA GLN A 116 -4.94 -27.74 16.90
C GLN A 116 -5.24 -26.76 18.04
N ALA A 117 -5.87 -25.62 17.73
CA ALA A 117 -6.24 -24.61 18.71
C ALA A 117 -7.28 -25.08 19.75
N SER A 118 -8.09 -26.13 19.42
CA SER A 118 -9.04 -26.77 20.33
C SER A 118 -8.47 -27.98 21.05
N GLY A 119 -7.15 -28.18 21.10
CA GLY A 119 -6.51 -29.27 21.82
C GLY A 119 -6.62 -30.63 21.15
N ARG A 120 -6.87 -30.68 19.83
CA ARG A 120 -7.01 -31.93 19.04
C ARG A 120 -5.88 -32.09 18.00
N PRO A 121 -4.61 -32.24 18.44
CA PRO A 121 -3.47 -32.24 17.54
C PRO A 121 -3.47 -33.41 16.54
N GLN A 122 -3.98 -34.57 16.92
CA GLN A 122 -4.07 -35.76 16.05
C GLN A 122 -5.05 -35.53 14.88
N GLU A 123 -6.21 -34.93 15.17
CA GLU A 123 -7.18 -34.54 14.14
C GLU A 123 -6.58 -33.48 13.21
N GLY A 124 -5.88 -32.48 13.77
CA GLY A 124 -5.18 -31.49 13.00
C GLY A 124 -4.15 -32.11 12.04
N GLN A 125 -3.35 -33.07 12.52
CA GLN A 125 -2.39 -33.79 11.67
C GLN A 125 -3.07 -34.59 10.55
N ALA A 126 -4.21 -35.23 10.82
CA ALA A 126 -4.97 -35.96 9.80
C ALA A 126 -5.45 -34.98 8.69
N LEU A 127 -5.98 -33.82 9.07
CA LEU A 127 -6.39 -32.77 8.13
C LEU A 127 -5.23 -32.19 7.31
N TRP A 128 -4.04 -32.02 7.91
CA TRP A 128 -2.83 -31.61 7.17
C TRP A 128 -2.40 -32.66 6.13
N ARG A 129 -2.43 -33.95 6.48
CA ARG A 129 -2.13 -35.03 5.51
C ARG A 129 -3.18 -35.07 4.39
N GLU A 130 -4.46 -34.90 4.71
CA GLU A 130 -5.54 -34.84 3.73
C GLU A 130 -5.35 -33.65 2.78
N LEU A 131 -4.95 -32.47 3.29
CA LEU A 131 -4.65 -31.30 2.47
C LEU A 131 -3.52 -31.59 1.47
N LEU A 132 -2.41 -32.16 1.91
CA LEU A 132 -1.28 -32.51 1.05
C LEU A 132 -1.64 -33.54 0.00
N ARG A 133 -2.44 -34.55 0.37
CA ARG A 133 -2.88 -35.60 -0.54
C ARG A 133 -3.78 -35.07 -1.66
N ARG A 134 -4.71 -34.18 -1.34
CA ARG A 134 -5.73 -33.67 -2.29
C ARG A 134 -5.29 -32.45 -3.07
N PHE A 135 -4.52 -31.56 -2.45
CA PHE A 135 -4.19 -30.24 -2.98
C PHE A 135 -2.68 -29.93 -2.89
N PRO A 136 -1.77 -30.79 -3.36
CA PRO A 136 -0.33 -30.64 -3.13
C PRO A 136 0.28 -29.36 -3.70
N GLN A 137 -0.41 -28.69 -4.63
CA GLN A 137 0.03 -27.45 -5.29
C GLN A 137 -0.68 -26.20 -4.75
N ALA A 138 -1.63 -26.36 -3.81
CA ALA A 138 -2.33 -25.21 -3.26
C ALA A 138 -1.42 -24.44 -2.29
N PRO A 139 -1.44 -23.09 -2.26
CA PRO A 139 -0.66 -22.31 -1.29
C PRO A 139 -0.88 -22.74 0.18
N ALA A 140 -2.11 -23.09 0.54
CA ALA A 140 -2.45 -23.63 1.86
C ALA A 140 -1.64 -24.89 2.26
N SER A 141 -1.10 -25.62 1.28
CA SER A 141 -0.28 -26.83 1.53
C SER A 141 1.12 -26.50 2.04
N ALA A 142 1.59 -25.25 1.90
CA ALA A 142 2.83 -24.80 2.52
C ALA A 142 2.76 -24.93 4.06
N ASP A 143 1.63 -24.51 4.65
CA ASP A 143 1.44 -24.64 6.10
C ASP A 143 1.41 -26.10 6.55
N ALA A 144 0.81 -26.98 5.73
CA ALA A 144 0.79 -28.42 6.01
C ALA A 144 2.20 -29.05 5.92
N LEU A 145 2.99 -28.65 4.91
CA LEU A 145 4.39 -29.07 4.79
C LEU A 145 5.22 -28.60 5.97
N TYR A 146 5.00 -27.38 6.45
CA TYR A 146 5.69 -26.85 7.63
C TYR A 146 5.29 -27.61 8.90
N ALA A 147 3.97 -27.77 9.13
CA ALA A 147 3.45 -28.43 10.32
C ALA A 147 3.88 -29.90 10.44
N LEU A 148 3.97 -30.62 9.32
CA LEU A 148 4.37 -32.03 9.27
C LEU A 148 5.90 -32.19 9.07
N GLY A 149 6.56 -31.19 8.52
CA GLY A 149 7.96 -31.24 8.07
C GLY A 149 9.00 -30.96 9.14
N ARG A 150 8.62 -30.54 10.36
CA ARG A 150 9.57 -30.24 11.44
C ARG A 150 10.56 -31.39 11.71
N GLN A 151 10.12 -32.62 11.58
CA GLN A 151 10.92 -33.83 11.80
C GLN A 151 11.24 -34.59 10.49
N GLN A 152 10.85 -34.06 9.32
CA GLN A 152 10.97 -34.72 8.04
C GLN A 152 11.71 -33.83 7.02
N PRO A 153 13.02 -34.02 6.81
CA PRO A 153 13.84 -33.18 5.92
C PRO A 153 13.30 -33.11 4.48
N GLN A 154 12.68 -34.18 4.00
CA GLN A 154 12.12 -34.24 2.64
C GLN A 154 10.93 -33.29 2.45
N LEU A 155 10.03 -33.20 3.45
CA LEU A 155 8.90 -32.27 3.42
C LEU A 155 9.37 -30.82 3.52
N ARG A 156 10.42 -30.56 4.33
CA ARG A 156 11.05 -29.24 4.41
C ARG A 156 11.65 -28.82 3.05
N ARG A 157 12.38 -29.69 2.39
CA ARG A 157 12.91 -29.44 1.05
C ARG A 157 11.77 -29.11 0.08
N THR A 158 10.73 -29.93 0.04
CA THR A 158 9.55 -29.68 -0.80
C THR A 158 8.91 -28.32 -0.50
N LEU A 159 8.85 -27.92 0.77
CA LEU A 159 8.33 -26.60 1.17
C LEU A 159 9.18 -25.46 0.59
N LEU A 160 10.50 -25.51 0.77
CA LEU A 160 11.42 -24.48 0.29
C LEU A 160 11.45 -24.37 -1.24
N GLU A 161 11.36 -25.51 -1.94
CA GLU A 161 11.40 -25.54 -3.40
C GLU A 161 10.06 -25.07 -4.02
N ARG A 162 8.91 -25.53 -3.51
CA ARG A 162 7.61 -25.25 -4.15
C ARG A 162 6.97 -23.96 -3.68
N PHE A 163 7.24 -23.56 -2.45
CA PHE A 163 6.58 -22.42 -1.80
C PHE A 163 7.60 -21.45 -1.22
N ALA A 164 8.69 -21.23 -1.96
CA ALA A 164 9.88 -20.52 -1.49
C ALA A 164 9.62 -19.18 -0.78
N ALA A 165 8.65 -18.40 -1.26
CA ALA A 165 8.29 -17.10 -0.71
C ALA A 165 7.22 -17.16 0.39
N HIS A 166 6.64 -18.35 0.65
CA HIS A 166 5.58 -18.50 1.65
C HIS A 166 6.10 -18.28 3.08
N PRO A 167 5.35 -17.62 4.00
CA PRO A 167 5.76 -17.43 5.40
C PRO A 167 6.22 -18.72 6.08
N ALA A 168 5.55 -19.83 5.81
CA ALA A 168 5.94 -21.14 6.33
C ALA A 168 7.35 -21.58 5.84
N ALA A 169 7.70 -21.26 4.58
CA ALA A 169 9.03 -21.53 4.04
C ALA A 169 10.08 -20.61 4.66
N LEU A 170 9.75 -19.32 4.83
CA LEU A 170 10.65 -18.36 5.46
C LEU A 170 10.92 -18.72 6.93
N ALA A 171 9.89 -19.14 7.67
CA ALA A 171 10.05 -19.65 9.05
C ALA A 171 10.95 -20.89 9.07
N ALA A 172 10.71 -21.86 8.18
CA ALA A 172 11.51 -23.08 8.07
C ALA A 172 12.97 -22.80 7.68
N ALA A 173 13.21 -21.82 6.80
CA ALA A 173 14.53 -21.37 6.40
C ALA A 173 15.28 -20.71 7.58
N LEU A 174 14.61 -19.85 8.35
CA LEU A 174 15.17 -19.24 9.54
C LEU A 174 15.54 -20.29 10.59
N GLU A 175 14.65 -21.22 10.88
CA GLU A 175 14.90 -22.35 11.81
C GLU A 175 16.08 -23.23 11.37
N ALA A 176 16.31 -23.34 10.05
CA ALA A 176 17.41 -24.11 9.47
C ALA A 176 18.73 -23.32 9.34
N GLY A 177 18.73 -22.00 9.61
CA GLY A 177 19.89 -21.13 9.36
C GLY A 177 20.19 -20.89 7.88
N ASP A 178 19.20 -21.03 7.00
CA ASP A 178 19.36 -20.85 5.55
C ASP A 178 19.29 -19.37 5.16
N ALA A 179 20.42 -18.69 5.30
CA ALA A 179 20.57 -17.27 4.98
C ALA A 179 20.33 -16.98 3.49
N LEU A 180 20.75 -17.88 2.61
CA LEU A 180 20.58 -17.67 1.16
C LEU A 180 19.12 -17.69 0.74
N HIS A 181 18.35 -18.62 1.29
CA HIS A 181 16.89 -18.64 1.07
C HIS A 181 16.23 -17.36 1.54
N LEU A 182 16.58 -16.88 2.75
CA LEU A 182 16.01 -15.65 3.31
C LEU A 182 16.48 -14.41 2.54
N ALA A 183 17.74 -14.33 2.11
CA ALA A 183 18.22 -13.23 1.28
C ALA A 183 17.42 -13.08 -0.02
N ARG A 184 17.09 -14.21 -0.62
CA ARG A 184 16.36 -14.25 -1.90
C ARG A 184 14.86 -13.98 -1.73
N TRP A 185 14.22 -14.60 -0.73
CA TRP A 185 12.77 -14.65 -0.65
C TRP A 185 12.16 -13.87 0.51
N GLY A 186 12.94 -13.58 1.53
CA GLY A 186 12.42 -13.01 2.77
C GLY A 186 13.43 -12.21 3.58
N ALA A 187 14.24 -11.34 2.96
CA ALA A 187 15.23 -10.54 3.68
C ALA A 187 14.64 -9.74 4.87
N ARG A 188 13.39 -9.29 4.74
CA ARG A 188 12.65 -8.58 5.81
C ARG A 188 11.88 -9.50 6.77
N TRP A 189 12.03 -10.82 6.67
CA TRP A 189 11.43 -11.73 7.62
C TRP A 189 12.01 -11.52 9.02
N PRO A 190 11.18 -11.54 10.09
CA PRO A 190 11.69 -11.37 11.45
C PRO A 190 12.85 -12.32 11.76
N GLY A 191 13.97 -11.79 12.19
CA GLY A 191 15.21 -12.54 12.45
C GLY A 191 16.14 -12.77 11.25
N ALA A 192 15.67 -12.52 10.01
CA ALA A 192 16.51 -12.71 8.82
C ALA A 192 17.73 -11.78 8.80
N GLU A 193 17.58 -10.51 9.18
CA GLU A 193 18.68 -9.53 9.18
C GLU A 193 19.88 -10.03 9.99
N ALA A 194 19.64 -10.48 11.21
CA ALA A 194 20.71 -10.99 12.09
C ALA A 194 21.41 -12.22 11.49
N LEU A 195 20.66 -13.08 10.80
CA LEU A 195 21.22 -14.26 10.13
C LEU A 195 22.06 -13.87 8.91
N LEU A 196 21.57 -12.95 8.07
CA LEU A 196 22.30 -12.47 6.89
C LEU A 196 23.63 -11.82 7.30
N LEU A 197 23.61 -10.90 8.28
CA LEU A 197 24.80 -10.23 8.79
C LEU A 197 25.82 -11.23 9.31
N ARG A 198 25.40 -12.13 10.18
CA ARG A 198 26.27 -13.17 10.74
C ARG A 198 26.90 -14.04 9.66
N THR A 199 26.12 -14.44 8.63
CA THR A 199 26.64 -15.27 7.54
C THR A 199 27.70 -14.53 6.73
N CYS A 200 27.54 -13.23 6.49
CA CYS A 200 28.55 -12.41 5.82
C CYS A 200 29.81 -12.21 6.67
N ASP A 201 29.68 -12.08 8.01
CA ASP A 201 30.80 -11.80 8.91
C ASP A 201 31.64 -13.07 9.22
N GLU A 202 30.98 -14.23 9.40
CA GLU A 202 31.62 -15.46 9.82
C GLU A 202 32.26 -16.28 8.68
N GLN A 203 31.77 -16.13 7.43
CA GLN A 203 32.16 -17.00 6.32
C GLN A 203 32.51 -16.28 5.01
N PRO A 204 33.12 -15.10 4.99
CA PRO A 204 33.30 -14.34 3.74
C PRO A 204 34.19 -15.08 2.72
N ALA A 205 35.18 -15.87 3.16
CA ALA A 205 36.14 -16.57 2.30
C ALA A 205 35.59 -17.89 1.71
N THR A 206 34.49 -18.43 2.23
CA THR A 206 33.91 -19.71 1.79
C THR A 206 32.68 -19.54 0.90
N LEU A 207 32.12 -18.33 0.84
CA LEU A 207 30.97 -18.01 0.00
C LEU A 207 31.38 -17.90 -1.47
N ARG A 208 30.59 -18.50 -2.34
CA ARG A 208 30.74 -18.31 -3.79
C ARG A 208 30.29 -16.89 -4.18
N ALA A 209 30.80 -16.35 -5.27
CA ALA A 209 30.47 -15.02 -5.75
C ALA A 209 28.94 -14.79 -5.89
N ASP A 210 28.20 -15.79 -6.40
CA ASP A 210 26.74 -15.71 -6.51
C ASP A 210 26.04 -15.63 -5.16
N ASP A 211 26.54 -16.35 -4.15
CA ASP A 211 26.00 -16.34 -2.79
C ASP A 211 26.27 -15.00 -2.10
N GLN A 212 27.47 -14.42 -2.30
CA GLN A 212 27.81 -13.08 -1.83
C GLN A 212 26.91 -12.01 -2.45
N GLN A 213 26.66 -12.08 -3.76
CA GLN A 213 25.74 -11.16 -4.42
C GLN A 213 24.31 -11.29 -3.89
N LEU A 214 23.84 -12.50 -3.64
CA LEU A 214 22.51 -12.77 -3.13
C LEU A 214 22.33 -12.21 -1.70
N LEU A 215 23.31 -12.47 -0.80
CA LEU A 215 23.32 -11.93 0.56
C LEU A 215 23.38 -10.40 0.56
N ALA A 216 24.26 -9.82 -0.27
CA ALA A 216 24.35 -8.37 -0.44
C ALA A 216 23.04 -7.76 -0.93
N ALA A 217 22.35 -8.40 -1.88
CA ALA A 217 21.04 -7.96 -2.36
C ALA A 217 19.99 -7.97 -1.23
N GLY A 218 20.01 -9.00 -0.38
CA GLY A 218 19.17 -9.07 0.83
C GLY A 218 19.45 -7.93 1.82
N LEU A 219 20.73 -7.67 2.09
CA LEU A 219 21.14 -6.57 2.98
C LEU A 219 20.78 -5.19 2.44
N VAL A 220 20.90 -4.97 1.13
CA VAL A 220 20.45 -3.72 0.48
C VAL A 220 18.94 -3.51 0.66
N GLN A 221 18.13 -4.57 0.57
CA GLN A 221 16.69 -4.47 0.84
C GLN A 221 16.38 -4.03 2.28
N LEU A 222 17.29 -4.29 3.21
CA LEU A 222 17.21 -3.89 4.62
C LEU A 222 17.80 -2.49 4.87
N GLY A 223 18.34 -1.83 3.85
CA GLY A 223 19.01 -0.54 3.98
C GLY A 223 20.44 -0.64 4.55
N ARG A 224 21.04 -1.85 4.55
CA ARG A 224 22.38 -2.15 5.07
C ARG A 224 23.42 -2.11 3.95
N SER A 225 23.53 -0.96 3.26
CA SER A 225 24.40 -0.84 2.07
C SER A 225 25.89 -1.00 2.37
N GLU A 226 26.39 -0.56 3.53
CA GLU A 226 27.78 -0.75 3.94
C GLU A 226 28.10 -2.23 4.20
N GLN A 227 27.23 -2.90 4.96
CA GLN A 227 27.38 -4.33 5.23
C GLN A 227 27.25 -5.17 3.95
N ALA A 228 26.39 -4.73 3.03
CA ALA A 228 26.28 -5.37 1.71
C ALA A 228 27.57 -5.25 0.90
N LEU A 229 28.26 -4.09 0.93
CA LEU A 229 29.56 -3.91 0.31
C LEU A 229 30.64 -4.76 0.97
N SER A 230 30.65 -4.82 2.31
CA SER A 230 31.57 -5.70 3.07
C SER A 230 31.34 -7.16 2.69
N CYS A 231 30.08 -7.60 2.59
CA CYS A 231 29.72 -8.98 2.21
C CYS A 231 30.17 -9.36 0.79
N LEU A 232 30.18 -8.40 -0.14
CA LEU A 232 30.68 -8.61 -1.51
C LEU A 232 32.21 -8.81 -1.57
N GLY A 233 32.97 -8.18 -0.65
CA GLY A 233 34.43 -8.21 -0.71
C GLY A 233 34.96 -7.73 -2.07
N GLU A 234 35.69 -8.60 -2.78
CA GLU A 234 36.22 -8.34 -4.12
C GLU A 234 35.25 -8.70 -5.25
N THR A 235 34.10 -9.29 -4.93
CA THR A 235 33.10 -9.68 -5.94
C THR A 235 32.47 -8.46 -6.59
N THR A 236 32.61 -8.36 -7.91
CA THR A 236 31.98 -7.29 -8.71
C THR A 236 30.46 -7.46 -8.70
N PRO A 237 29.70 -6.49 -8.21
CA PRO A 237 28.23 -6.57 -8.19
C PRO A 237 27.65 -6.50 -9.61
N THR A 238 26.53 -7.21 -9.84
CA THR A 238 25.75 -7.05 -11.07
C THR A 238 25.25 -5.60 -11.22
N ALA A 239 24.92 -5.17 -12.45
CA ALA A 239 24.42 -3.83 -12.73
C ALA A 239 23.19 -3.48 -11.87
N GLU A 240 22.27 -4.43 -11.72
CA GLU A 240 21.09 -4.27 -10.86
C GLU A 240 21.46 -4.08 -9.38
N LEU A 241 22.37 -4.91 -8.85
CA LEU A 241 22.82 -4.78 -7.46
C LEU A 241 23.59 -3.48 -7.24
N GLN A 242 24.43 -3.07 -8.20
CA GLN A 242 25.14 -1.80 -8.17
C GLN A 242 24.19 -0.61 -8.13
N LEU A 243 23.11 -0.65 -8.92
CA LEU A 243 22.06 0.38 -8.90
C LEU A 243 21.37 0.46 -7.53
N ARG A 244 20.98 -0.69 -6.98
CA ARG A 244 20.32 -0.78 -5.66
C ARG A 244 21.23 -0.31 -4.51
N LEU A 245 22.51 -0.67 -4.55
CA LEU A 245 23.53 -0.17 -3.61
C LEU A 245 23.61 1.36 -3.67
N ALA A 246 23.76 1.92 -4.85
CA ALA A 246 23.82 3.37 -5.03
C ALA A 246 22.55 4.07 -4.52
N GLN A 247 21.36 3.54 -4.81
CA GLN A 247 20.09 4.06 -4.28
C GLN A 247 20.04 4.08 -2.75
N GLY A 248 20.56 3.03 -2.10
CA GLY A 248 20.66 2.97 -0.63
C GLY A 248 21.62 4.02 -0.08
N MET A 249 22.80 4.15 -0.70
CA MET A 249 23.87 5.07 -0.29
C MET A 249 23.50 6.56 -0.50
N LEU A 250 22.65 6.91 -1.47
CA LEU A 250 22.15 8.28 -1.65
C LEU A 250 21.39 8.82 -0.44
N ARG A 251 20.89 7.95 0.43
CA ARG A 251 20.19 8.31 1.68
C ARG A 251 21.11 8.39 2.90
N GLY A 252 22.35 8.06 2.73
CA GLY A 252 23.33 7.98 3.80
C GLY A 252 24.13 9.27 3.98
N SER A 253 25.32 9.15 4.57
CA SER A 253 26.26 10.25 4.81
C SER A 253 26.72 10.89 3.51
N ARG A 254 27.31 12.10 3.59
CA ARG A 254 27.86 12.81 2.42
C ARG A 254 28.92 11.97 1.68
N ALA A 255 29.73 11.22 2.42
CA ALA A 255 30.71 10.31 1.81
C ALA A 255 30.03 9.19 1.01
N GLN A 256 28.97 8.59 1.56
CA GLN A 256 28.17 7.59 0.87
C GLN A 256 27.48 8.16 -0.37
N GLN A 257 26.94 9.37 -0.30
CA GLN A 257 26.33 10.05 -1.45
C GLN A 257 27.36 10.25 -2.58
N THR A 258 28.59 10.69 -2.27
CA THR A 258 29.65 10.84 -3.26
C THR A 258 30.04 9.49 -3.91
N GLN A 259 30.13 8.44 -3.12
CA GLN A 259 30.38 7.09 -3.65
C GLN A 259 29.20 6.60 -4.54
N ALA A 260 27.97 6.90 -4.14
CA ALA A 260 26.79 6.57 -4.93
C ALA A 260 26.80 7.27 -6.29
N GLU A 261 27.12 8.56 -6.33
CA GLU A 261 27.22 9.33 -7.59
C GLU A 261 28.28 8.75 -8.52
N ALA A 262 29.46 8.38 -8.01
CA ALA A 262 30.50 7.75 -8.82
C ALA A 262 30.05 6.40 -9.40
N ARG A 263 29.35 5.55 -8.59
CA ARG A 263 28.78 4.28 -9.05
C ARG A 263 27.71 4.48 -10.11
N LEU A 264 26.80 5.45 -9.89
CA LEU A 264 25.74 5.78 -10.85
C LEU A 264 26.33 6.29 -12.17
N LEU A 265 27.38 7.13 -12.12
CA LEU A 265 28.04 7.60 -13.34
C LEU A 265 28.69 6.46 -14.13
N SER A 266 29.38 5.53 -13.44
CA SER A 266 29.95 4.34 -14.07
C SER A 266 28.86 3.48 -14.72
N LEU A 267 27.75 3.28 -14.01
CA LEU A 267 26.62 2.49 -14.49
C LEU A 267 25.93 3.15 -15.70
N ALA A 268 25.74 4.48 -15.65
CA ALA A 268 25.18 5.24 -16.76
C ALA A 268 26.05 5.13 -18.03
N LYS A 269 27.39 5.12 -17.88
CA LYS A 269 28.32 4.93 -19.01
C LYS A 269 28.29 3.53 -19.59
N SER A 270 27.93 2.50 -18.81
CA SER A 270 27.81 1.14 -19.32
C SER A 270 26.52 0.88 -20.12
N GLY A 271 25.54 1.81 -20.04
CA GLY A 271 24.28 1.73 -20.79
C GLY A 271 23.25 0.79 -20.20
N GLY A 272 22.30 0.39 -21.01
CA GLY A 272 21.19 -0.50 -20.59
C GLY A 272 20.12 0.17 -19.72
N PRO A 273 19.15 -0.63 -19.24
CA PRO A 273 18.06 -0.12 -18.39
C PRO A 273 18.55 0.48 -17.07
N GLU A 274 19.55 -0.14 -16.46
CA GLU A 274 20.18 0.32 -15.22
C GLU A 274 20.95 1.63 -15.44
N GLY A 275 21.56 1.80 -16.62
CA GLY A 275 22.24 3.04 -17.02
C GLY A 275 21.27 4.22 -17.17
N LEU A 276 20.08 3.98 -17.75
CA LEU A 276 19.03 4.98 -17.86
C LEU A 276 18.51 5.40 -16.47
N GLU A 277 18.26 4.44 -15.60
CA GLU A 277 17.82 4.71 -14.23
C GLU A 277 18.92 5.40 -13.41
N ALA A 278 20.17 5.05 -13.61
CA ALA A 278 21.31 5.72 -12.98
C ALA A 278 21.40 7.20 -13.43
N ALA A 279 21.22 7.50 -14.71
CA ALA A 279 21.17 8.87 -15.21
C ALA A 279 20.00 9.67 -14.59
N ARG A 280 18.84 9.05 -14.44
CA ARG A 280 17.67 9.64 -13.77
C ARG A 280 17.98 9.98 -12.31
N LEU A 281 18.63 9.09 -11.57
CA LEU A 281 19.01 9.32 -10.17
C LEU A 281 20.06 10.43 -10.04
N LEU A 282 21.06 10.48 -10.94
CA LEU A 282 22.04 11.56 -11.00
C LEU A 282 21.37 12.93 -11.26
N ALA A 283 20.38 12.98 -12.16
CA ALA A 283 19.63 14.19 -12.43
C ALA A 283 18.81 14.67 -11.22
N GLN A 284 18.43 13.79 -10.32
CA GLN A 284 17.72 14.11 -9.08
C GLN A 284 18.62 14.46 -7.90
N SER A 285 19.95 14.32 -8.04
CA SER A 285 20.89 14.65 -6.97
C SER A 285 20.82 16.16 -6.62
N PRO A 286 20.68 16.50 -5.31
CA PRO A 286 20.72 17.90 -4.87
C PRO A 286 22.13 18.48 -4.81
N ALA A 287 23.16 17.67 -5.06
CA ALA A 287 24.55 18.10 -4.93
C ALA A 287 24.90 19.24 -5.90
N ALA A 288 25.68 20.19 -5.43
CA ALA A 288 26.09 21.35 -6.25
C ALA A 288 26.88 20.96 -7.51
N GLY A 289 27.63 19.85 -7.48
CA GLY A 289 28.36 19.29 -8.62
C GLY A 289 27.52 18.43 -9.58
N ALA A 290 26.26 18.13 -9.27
CA ALA A 290 25.45 17.20 -10.04
C ALA A 290 25.34 17.58 -11.53
N VAL A 291 25.18 18.85 -11.85
CA VAL A 291 25.09 19.35 -13.23
C VAL A 291 26.37 19.03 -14.03
N ALA A 292 27.54 19.20 -13.43
CA ALA A 292 28.83 18.86 -14.09
C ALA A 292 28.95 17.35 -14.36
N VAL A 293 28.39 16.52 -13.50
CA VAL A 293 28.33 15.06 -13.69
C VAL A 293 27.42 14.70 -14.87
N LEU A 294 26.30 15.42 -15.04
CA LEU A 294 25.37 15.16 -16.16
C LEU A 294 26.01 15.41 -17.53
N HIS A 295 26.95 16.36 -17.64
CA HIS A 295 27.68 16.57 -18.87
C HIS A 295 28.68 15.46 -19.23
N GLN A 296 28.99 14.55 -18.30
CA GLN A 296 29.86 13.39 -18.54
C GLN A 296 29.09 12.15 -19.00
N LEU A 297 27.76 12.22 -19.04
CA LEU A 297 26.89 11.13 -19.50
C LEU A 297 27.05 10.93 -21.02
N PRO A 298 26.77 9.71 -21.54
CA PRO A 298 26.62 9.50 -22.98
C PRO A 298 25.59 10.44 -23.62
N PRO A 299 25.77 10.89 -24.88
CA PRO A 299 24.85 11.84 -25.53
C PRO A 299 23.38 11.42 -25.52
N SER A 300 23.10 10.12 -25.67
CA SER A 300 21.73 9.56 -25.62
C SER A 300 21.06 9.73 -24.26
N LEU A 301 21.83 9.68 -23.17
CA LEU A 301 21.33 9.90 -21.81
C LEU A 301 21.26 11.38 -21.46
N GLN A 302 22.19 12.18 -22.00
CA GLN A 302 22.09 13.65 -21.86
C GLN A 302 20.79 14.18 -22.49
N ASP A 303 20.33 13.58 -23.60
CA ASP A 303 19.08 13.95 -24.28
C ASP A 303 17.84 13.22 -23.71
N SER A 304 17.85 12.90 -22.42
CA SER A 304 16.70 12.31 -21.70
C SER A 304 15.95 13.36 -20.89
N ALA A 305 14.63 13.15 -20.69
CA ALA A 305 13.78 14.09 -19.96
C ALA A 305 14.31 14.45 -18.57
N PRO A 306 14.75 13.51 -17.70
CA PRO A 306 15.28 13.84 -16.38
C PRO A 306 16.53 14.75 -16.44
N VAL A 307 17.45 14.45 -17.37
CA VAL A 307 18.69 15.24 -17.51
C VAL A 307 18.39 16.63 -18.05
N GLN A 308 17.56 16.72 -19.10
CA GLN A 308 17.18 18.01 -19.68
C GLN A 308 16.37 18.88 -18.71
N ALA A 309 15.49 18.28 -17.91
CA ALA A 309 14.78 18.99 -16.85
C ALA A 309 15.75 19.56 -15.80
N ARG A 310 16.74 18.78 -15.37
CA ARG A 310 17.77 19.25 -14.42
C ARG A 310 18.64 20.37 -14.99
N LEU A 311 19.02 20.30 -16.27
CA LEU A 311 19.75 21.36 -16.96
C LEU A 311 18.90 22.63 -17.08
N ALA A 312 17.58 22.50 -17.30
CA ALA A 312 16.66 23.63 -17.31
C ALA A 312 16.57 24.32 -15.94
N GLU A 313 16.48 23.54 -14.86
CA GLU A 313 16.53 24.07 -13.49
C GLU A 313 17.83 24.85 -13.19
N ALA A 314 18.93 24.41 -13.79
CA ALA A 314 20.23 25.10 -13.69
C ALA A 314 20.38 26.31 -14.64
N GLY A 315 19.32 26.67 -15.38
CA GLY A 315 19.35 27.79 -16.33
C GLY A 315 20.10 27.49 -17.64
N GLN A 316 20.46 26.24 -17.90
CA GLN A 316 21.22 25.84 -19.09
C GLN A 316 20.33 25.40 -20.27
N ARG A 317 19.04 25.30 -20.06
CA ARG A 317 18.01 24.98 -21.06
C ARG A 317 16.76 25.78 -20.81
N ASP A 318 15.97 25.98 -21.85
CA ASP A 318 14.64 26.57 -21.72
C ASP A 318 13.66 25.57 -21.17
N PRO A 319 13.04 25.81 -19.99
CA PRO A 319 12.06 24.89 -19.40
C PRO A 319 10.89 24.60 -20.33
N ALA A 320 10.39 25.60 -21.10
CA ALA A 320 9.23 25.40 -21.98
C ALA A 320 9.52 24.39 -23.08
N SER A 321 10.74 24.38 -23.63
CA SER A 321 11.17 23.39 -24.64
C SER A 321 11.18 21.97 -24.08
N VAL A 322 11.58 21.79 -22.80
CA VAL A 322 11.58 20.48 -22.12
C VAL A 322 10.15 19.98 -21.92
N LEU A 323 9.25 20.84 -21.44
CA LEU A 323 7.84 20.49 -21.22
C LEU A 323 7.14 20.11 -22.53
N ALA A 324 7.43 20.83 -23.62
CA ALA A 324 6.85 20.54 -24.94
C ALA A 324 7.33 19.19 -25.51
N ARG A 325 8.60 18.84 -25.26
CA ARG A 325 9.19 17.61 -25.79
C ARG A 325 8.79 16.35 -25.00
N TRP A 326 8.68 16.44 -23.70
CA TRP A 326 8.35 15.30 -22.81
C TRP A 326 7.17 15.59 -21.86
N PRO A 327 5.97 15.93 -22.37
CA PRO A 327 4.84 16.36 -21.54
C PRO A 327 4.34 15.29 -20.57
N ASN A 328 4.61 14.03 -20.84
CA ASN A 328 4.14 12.89 -20.04
C ASN A 328 5.24 12.29 -19.13
N ASP A 329 6.43 12.91 -19.09
CA ASP A 329 7.51 12.44 -18.21
C ASP A 329 7.41 13.04 -16.81
N PRO A 330 7.59 12.26 -15.74
CA PRO A 330 7.58 12.76 -14.37
C PRO A 330 8.56 13.91 -14.10
N ALA A 331 9.72 13.95 -14.78
CA ALA A 331 10.68 15.04 -14.64
C ALA A 331 10.11 16.38 -15.17
N SER A 332 9.34 16.33 -16.25
CA SER A 332 8.63 17.50 -16.78
C SER A 332 7.54 18.00 -15.83
N TRP A 333 6.82 17.08 -15.17
CA TRP A 333 5.80 17.45 -14.18
C TRP A 333 6.40 18.19 -12.97
N GLU A 334 7.57 17.74 -12.52
CA GLU A 334 8.28 18.39 -11.41
C GLU A 334 8.93 19.72 -11.86
N LEU A 335 9.48 19.80 -13.07
CA LEU A 335 10.00 21.04 -13.64
C LEU A 335 8.90 22.10 -13.74
N GLN A 336 7.74 21.75 -14.34
CA GLN A 336 6.58 22.64 -14.40
C GLN A 336 6.22 23.19 -13.01
N TRP A 337 6.13 22.29 -12.03
CA TRP A 337 5.77 22.71 -10.68
C TRP A 337 6.81 23.64 -10.04
N ARG A 338 8.09 23.38 -10.24
CA ARG A 338 9.16 24.25 -9.71
C ARG A 338 9.08 25.66 -10.28
N GLU A 339 8.89 25.79 -11.58
CA GLU A 339 8.74 27.09 -12.23
C GLU A 339 7.47 27.80 -11.80
N ALA A 340 6.33 27.09 -11.74
CA ALA A 340 5.08 27.63 -11.22
C ALA A 340 5.22 28.10 -9.76
N ARG A 341 5.81 27.26 -8.88
CA ARG A 341 6.03 27.59 -7.47
C ARG A 341 6.95 28.83 -7.32
N LYS A 342 8.00 28.95 -8.12
CA LYS A 342 8.87 30.12 -8.11
C LYS A 342 8.10 31.42 -8.42
N ALA A 343 7.26 31.40 -9.45
CA ALA A 343 6.42 32.54 -9.81
C ALA A 343 5.35 32.84 -8.73
N LEU A 344 4.71 31.80 -8.14
CA LEU A 344 3.76 31.96 -7.03
C LEU A 344 4.39 32.66 -5.83
N LEU A 345 5.60 32.26 -5.43
CA LEU A 345 6.33 32.88 -4.32
C LEU A 345 6.80 34.31 -4.60
N GLN A 346 6.96 34.67 -5.86
CA GLN A 346 7.23 36.02 -6.32
C GLN A 346 5.97 36.87 -6.51
N ARG A 347 4.79 36.29 -6.32
CA ARG A 347 3.48 36.89 -6.60
C ARG A 347 3.32 37.33 -8.06
N ASP A 348 4.08 36.73 -9.00
CA ASP A 348 3.88 36.87 -10.43
C ASP A 348 2.80 35.89 -10.92
N TRP A 349 1.55 36.32 -10.72
CA TRP A 349 0.38 35.49 -11.01
C TRP A 349 0.28 35.13 -12.50
N SER A 350 0.67 36.03 -13.36
CA SER A 350 0.65 35.81 -14.82
C SER A 350 1.67 34.74 -15.24
N GLN A 351 2.89 34.82 -14.70
CA GLN A 351 3.90 33.80 -14.95
C GLN A 351 3.54 32.47 -14.33
N ALA A 352 3.00 32.49 -13.10
CA ALA A 352 2.51 31.27 -12.44
C ALA A 352 1.46 30.57 -13.28
N GLN A 353 0.48 31.31 -13.79
CA GLN A 353 -0.57 30.76 -14.66
C GLN A 353 0.02 30.15 -15.93
N ARG A 354 0.94 30.85 -16.63
CA ARG A 354 1.60 30.30 -17.83
C ARG A 354 2.26 28.93 -17.56
N TRP A 355 2.97 28.81 -16.45
CA TRP A 355 3.59 27.54 -16.08
C TRP A 355 2.56 26.48 -15.70
N LEU A 356 1.50 26.83 -14.96
CA LEU A 356 0.43 25.89 -14.61
C LEU A 356 -0.35 25.41 -15.84
N ASP A 357 -0.45 26.23 -16.90
CA ASP A 357 -1.12 25.89 -18.15
C ASP A 357 -0.22 25.14 -19.15
N ALA A 358 1.09 25.06 -18.91
CA ALA A 358 2.05 24.44 -19.82
C ALA A 358 1.84 22.92 -20.02
N LEU A 359 1.23 22.24 -19.04
CA LEU A 359 0.81 20.84 -19.14
C LEU A 359 -0.70 20.71 -18.91
N LYS A 360 -1.33 19.77 -19.62
CA LYS A 360 -2.77 19.52 -19.46
C LYS A 360 -3.05 18.75 -18.16
N SER A 361 -3.89 19.28 -17.27
CA SER A 361 -4.25 18.63 -16.00
C SER A 361 -4.80 17.21 -16.21
N ALA A 362 -5.55 16.97 -17.29
CA ALA A 362 -6.13 15.66 -17.57
C ALA A 362 -5.11 14.56 -17.88
N THR A 363 -3.88 14.90 -18.23
CA THR A 363 -2.80 13.92 -18.49
C THR A 363 -1.93 13.63 -17.28
N LEU A 364 -2.09 14.40 -16.20
CA LEU A 364 -1.34 14.21 -14.96
C LEU A 364 -2.04 13.17 -14.06
N PRO A 365 -1.29 12.45 -13.21
CA PRO A 365 -1.88 11.68 -12.10
C PRO A 365 -2.73 12.58 -11.19
N ALA A 366 -3.78 12.02 -10.59
CA ALA A 366 -4.76 12.78 -9.82
C ALA A 366 -4.16 13.71 -8.75
N PRO A 367 -3.16 13.32 -7.93
CA PRO A 367 -2.57 14.23 -6.94
C PRO A 367 -1.84 15.44 -7.56
N LEU A 368 -1.22 15.25 -8.73
CA LEU A 368 -0.51 16.32 -9.44
C LEU A 368 -1.48 17.25 -10.17
N ALA A 369 -2.52 16.67 -10.76
CA ALA A 369 -3.59 17.44 -11.39
C ALA A 369 -4.34 18.30 -10.36
N ALA A 370 -4.64 17.74 -9.19
CA ALA A 370 -5.28 18.49 -8.10
C ALA A 370 -4.41 19.65 -7.61
N ARG A 371 -3.08 19.45 -7.48
CA ARG A 371 -2.13 20.52 -7.20
C ARG A 371 -2.21 21.63 -8.25
N GLN A 372 -2.14 21.27 -9.51
CA GLN A 372 -2.18 22.20 -10.62
C GLN A 372 -3.50 22.98 -10.66
N LEU A 373 -4.64 22.29 -10.56
CA LEU A 373 -5.98 22.90 -10.58
C LEU A 373 -6.19 23.85 -9.38
N PHE A 374 -5.76 23.44 -8.18
CA PHE A 374 -5.86 24.30 -7.01
C PHE A 374 -5.12 25.64 -7.21
N TRP A 375 -3.89 25.59 -7.68
CA TRP A 375 -3.08 26.79 -7.89
C TRP A 375 -3.55 27.62 -9.10
N ARG A 376 -4.15 27.01 -10.11
CA ARG A 376 -4.87 27.76 -11.16
C ARG A 376 -6.06 28.54 -10.58
N GLY A 377 -6.81 27.94 -9.70
CA GLY A 377 -7.87 28.65 -8.96
C GLY A 377 -7.33 29.81 -8.13
N TRP A 378 -6.19 29.58 -7.45
CA TRP A 378 -5.53 30.63 -6.69
C TRP A 378 -5.09 31.81 -7.60
N THR A 379 -4.41 31.54 -8.69
CA THR A 379 -3.96 32.60 -9.62
C THR A 379 -5.12 33.37 -10.24
N ALA A 380 -6.20 32.67 -10.62
CA ALA A 380 -7.42 33.29 -11.13
C ALA A 380 -8.04 34.24 -10.09
N GLN A 381 -8.16 33.81 -8.84
CA GLN A 381 -8.66 34.67 -7.74
C GLN A 381 -7.78 35.92 -7.56
N GLN A 382 -6.46 35.79 -7.58
CA GLN A 382 -5.55 36.91 -7.43
C GLN A 382 -5.62 37.91 -8.61
N GLN A 383 -6.07 37.44 -9.76
CA GLN A 383 -6.30 38.27 -10.96
C GLN A 383 -7.73 38.84 -11.05
N GLY A 384 -8.58 38.57 -10.04
CA GLY A 384 -9.96 39.04 -9.97
C GLY A 384 -11.00 38.18 -10.68
N ASP A 385 -10.60 37.03 -11.25
CA ASP A 385 -11.50 36.09 -11.90
C ASP A 385 -12.03 35.04 -10.92
N GLN A 386 -12.99 35.44 -10.09
CA GLN A 386 -13.60 34.59 -9.07
C GLN A 386 -14.33 33.38 -9.69
N ALA A 387 -14.96 33.54 -10.85
CA ALA A 387 -15.73 32.46 -11.50
C ALA A 387 -14.80 31.31 -11.94
N SER A 388 -13.69 31.63 -12.60
CA SER A 388 -12.67 30.63 -12.95
C SER A 388 -12.02 30.01 -11.71
N ALA A 389 -11.77 30.78 -10.66
CA ALA A 389 -11.22 30.28 -9.40
C ALA A 389 -12.09 29.18 -8.81
N GLU A 390 -13.39 29.43 -8.66
CA GLU A 390 -14.36 28.44 -8.15
C GLU A 390 -14.45 27.20 -9.05
N GLN A 391 -14.46 27.38 -10.38
CA GLN A 391 -14.47 26.27 -11.32
C GLN A 391 -13.25 25.37 -11.15
N PHE A 392 -12.05 25.93 -10.99
CA PHE A 392 -10.83 25.17 -10.76
C PHE A 392 -10.82 24.45 -9.41
N TRP A 393 -11.29 25.07 -8.34
CA TRP A 393 -11.37 24.41 -7.03
C TRP A 393 -12.39 23.27 -7.00
N ARG A 394 -13.56 23.43 -7.65
CA ARG A 394 -14.50 22.33 -7.84
C ARG A 394 -13.90 21.19 -8.70
N ALA A 395 -13.13 21.54 -9.72
CA ALA A 395 -12.40 20.54 -10.51
C ALA A 395 -11.33 19.82 -9.67
N THR A 396 -10.63 20.51 -8.77
CA THR A 396 -9.69 19.91 -7.82
C THR A 396 -10.37 18.81 -7.00
N GLN A 397 -11.53 19.12 -6.41
CA GLN A 397 -12.30 18.18 -5.58
C GLN A 397 -12.80 16.96 -6.35
N ARG A 398 -13.18 17.12 -7.63
CA ARG A 398 -13.60 15.98 -8.47
C ARG A 398 -12.43 15.12 -8.94
N THR A 399 -11.27 15.74 -9.16
CA THR A 399 -10.06 15.04 -9.63
C THR A 399 -9.42 14.21 -8.53
N GLN A 400 -9.33 14.76 -7.32
CA GLN A 400 -8.79 14.11 -6.14
C GLN A 400 -9.73 14.39 -4.96
N PRO A 401 -10.73 13.53 -4.68
CA PRO A 401 -11.73 13.79 -3.64
C PRO A 401 -11.18 13.95 -2.22
N LEU A 402 -10.06 13.30 -1.91
CA LEU A 402 -9.38 13.38 -0.61
C LEU A 402 -8.00 14.03 -0.75
N GLY A 403 -7.43 14.51 0.36
CA GLY A 403 -6.08 15.06 0.43
C GLY A 403 -6.00 16.57 0.55
N TYR A 404 -4.76 17.07 0.58
CA TYR A 404 -4.46 18.45 0.94
C TYR A 404 -5.12 19.50 0.03
N TYR A 405 -5.03 19.33 -1.30
CA TYR A 405 -5.55 20.34 -2.21
C TYR A 405 -7.08 20.36 -2.27
N SER A 406 -7.74 19.22 -2.08
CA SER A 406 -9.20 19.18 -1.95
C SER A 406 -9.69 19.80 -0.65
N TRP A 407 -8.96 19.59 0.45
CA TRP A 407 -9.23 20.32 1.69
C TRP A 407 -9.12 21.83 1.46
N ARG A 408 -8.01 22.30 0.90
CA ARG A 408 -7.81 23.73 0.69
C ARG A 408 -8.80 24.34 -0.30
N ALA A 409 -9.20 23.58 -1.33
CA ALA A 409 -10.27 23.98 -2.25
C ALA A 409 -11.61 24.14 -1.51
N SER A 410 -11.93 23.21 -0.61
CA SER A 410 -13.14 23.29 0.23
C SER A 410 -13.17 24.54 1.10
N GLU A 411 -12.03 24.89 1.73
CA GLU A 411 -11.88 26.13 2.51
C GLU A 411 -12.12 27.38 1.65
N ARG A 412 -11.56 27.40 0.43
CA ARG A 412 -11.68 28.55 -0.49
C ARG A 412 -13.09 28.70 -1.07
N LEU A 413 -13.81 27.60 -1.20
CA LEU A 413 -15.21 27.58 -1.64
C LEU A 413 -16.21 27.89 -0.53
N GLY A 414 -15.81 27.86 0.74
CA GLY A 414 -16.73 27.91 1.89
C GLY A 414 -17.67 26.70 1.93
N ASP A 415 -17.15 25.53 1.54
CA ASP A 415 -17.94 24.31 1.32
C ASP A 415 -18.21 23.60 2.67
N SER A 416 -19.41 23.00 2.82
CA SER A 416 -19.80 22.18 3.97
C SER A 416 -18.97 20.91 4.17
N ARG A 417 -18.07 20.58 3.25
CA ARG A 417 -17.09 19.48 3.42
C ARG A 417 -16.08 19.76 4.54
N ASN A 418 -15.99 21.00 5.02
CA ASN A 418 -15.17 21.34 6.19
C ASN A 418 -15.77 20.84 7.50
N ASP A 419 -17.08 20.56 7.53
CA ASP A 419 -17.74 19.95 8.68
C ASP A 419 -17.29 18.49 8.83
N ASP A 420 -17.20 18.01 10.07
CA ASP A 420 -16.90 16.61 10.34
C ASP A 420 -17.97 15.68 9.76
N ALA A 421 -17.53 14.56 9.20
CA ALA A 421 -18.44 13.55 8.70
C ALA A 421 -19.25 12.92 9.83
N LYS A 422 -20.59 12.92 9.70
CA LYS A 422 -21.51 12.36 10.72
C LYS A 422 -21.67 10.83 10.63
N GLY A 423 -21.01 10.16 9.70
CA GLY A 423 -21.11 8.72 9.46
C GLY A 423 -19.96 7.94 10.08
N GLU A 424 -20.17 6.66 10.38
CA GLU A 424 -19.06 5.78 10.71
C GLU A 424 -18.12 5.61 9.49
N PRO A 425 -16.81 5.50 9.73
CA PRO A 425 -15.86 5.26 8.67
C PRO A 425 -16.23 4.01 7.88
N HIS A 426 -16.57 4.19 6.62
CA HIS A 426 -16.99 3.10 5.75
C HIS A 426 -15.94 2.85 4.67
N GLN A 427 -15.20 1.77 4.81
CA GLN A 427 -14.31 1.29 3.76
C GLN A 427 -15.04 0.18 2.99
N ALA A 428 -15.63 0.54 1.84
CA ALA A 428 -16.28 -0.43 0.98
C ALA A 428 -15.24 -1.46 0.47
N TRP A 429 -15.63 -2.73 0.49
CA TRP A 429 -14.79 -3.75 -0.13
C TRP A 429 -14.67 -3.50 -1.64
N GLN A 430 -13.43 -3.56 -2.14
CA GLN A 430 -13.13 -3.37 -3.55
C GLN A 430 -12.52 -4.62 -4.17
N PRO A 431 -12.90 -5.01 -5.40
CA PRO A 431 -12.25 -6.11 -6.11
C PRO A 431 -10.77 -5.80 -6.33
N LEU A 432 -9.91 -6.83 -6.25
CA LEU A 432 -8.46 -6.64 -6.38
C LEU A 432 -8.06 -6.38 -7.84
N ASN A 433 -8.71 -7.05 -8.78
CA ASN A 433 -8.44 -6.97 -10.22
C ASN A 433 -6.97 -7.32 -10.55
N SER A 434 -6.48 -8.43 -9.99
CA SER A 434 -5.09 -8.88 -10.13
C SER A 434 -4.76 -9.45 -11.52
N GLY A 435 -5.75 -9.65 -12.38
CA GLY A 435 -5.60 -10.36 -13.64
C GLY A 435 -5.42 -11.89 -13.46
N ASP A 436 -5.64 -12.41 -12.25
CA ASP A 436 -5.64 -13.82 -11.94
C ASP A 436 -6.89 -14.19 -11.14
N ALA A 437 -7.78 -14.96 -11.76
CA ALA A 437 -9.06 -15.32 -11.17
C ALA A 437 -8.94 -16.07 -9.81
N ARG A 438 -7.84 -16.78 -9.57
CA ARG A 438 -7.57 -17.45 -8.29
C ARG A 438 -7.26 -16.45 -7.18
N ILE A 439 -6.38 -15.50 -7.46
CA ILE A 439 -5.98 -14.44 -6.52
C ILE A 439 -7.20 -13.59 -6.18
N ASP A 440 -7.98 -13.21 -7.20
CA ASP A 440 -9.20 -12.43 -7.01
C ASP A 440 -10.25 -13.18 -6.20
N ALA A 441 -10.41 -14.49 -6.42
CA ALA A 441 -11.29 -15.35 -5.64
C ALA A 441 -10.87 -15.47 -4.16
N LEU A 442 -9.57 -15.54 -3.88
CA LEU A 442 -9.03 -15.54 -2.52
C LEU A 442 -9.28 -14.21 -1.83
N TRP A 443 -8.99 -13.10 -2.52
CA TRP A 443 -9.24 -11.75 -2.04
C TRP A 443 -10.71 -11.52 -1.68
N GLN A 444 -11.62 -11.88 -2.58
CA GLN A 444 -13.07 -11.76 -2.35
C GLN A 444 -13.53 -12.48 -1.08
N ARG A 445 -12.86 -13.55 -0.68
CA ARG A 445 -13.22 -14.38 0.49
C ARG A 445 -12.39 -14.05 1.72
N GLY A 446 -11.71 -12.89 1.73
CA GLY A 446 -10.94 -12.43 2.89
C GLY A 446 -9.68 -13.27 3.17
N GLN A 447 -9.21 -14.05 2.20
CA GLN A 447 -8.00 -14.85 2.32
C GLN A 447 -6.80 -14.04 1.79
N ALA A 448 -6.57 -12.88 2.43
CA ALA A 448 -5.58 -11.90 1.97
C ALA A 448 -4.15 -12.46 1.97
N LEU A 449 -3.80 -13.28 2.98
CA LEU A 449 -2.48 -13.89 3.07
C LEU A 449 -2.23 -14.82 1.88
N GLU A 450 -3.16 -15.74 1.61
CA GLU A 450 -3.02 -16.69 0.51
C GLU A 450 -3.09 -15.99 -0.87
N ALA A 451 -3.85 -14.92 -0.97
CA ALA A 451 -3.87 -14.08 -2.17
C ALA A 451 -2.49 -13.41 -2.41
N TRP A 452 -1.89 -12.84 -1.36
CA TRP A 452 -0.57 -12.22 -1.44
C TRP A 452 0.52 -13.24 -1.80
N GLU A 453 0.50 -14.42 -1.18
CA GLU A 453 1.42 -15.51 -1.46
C GLU A 453 1.34 -15.97 -2.93
N SER A 454 0.11 -16.13 -3.42
CA SER A 454 -0.13 -16.50 -4.82
C SER A 454 0.37 -15.41 -5.77
N TRP A 455 0.13 -14.14 -5.43
CA TRP A 455 0.66 -13.00 -6.18
C TRP A 455 2.17 -13.00 -6.23
N ARG A 456 2.82 -13.11 -5.07
CA ARG A 456 4.28 -13.14 -4.96
C ARG A 456 4.91 -14.31 -5.73
N THR A 457 4.29 -15.48 -5.67
CA THR A 457 4.71 -16.65 -6.44
C THR A 457 4.60 -16.39 -7.94
N LYS A 458 3.50 -15.78 -8.40
CA LYS A 458 3.30 -15.39 -9.80
C LYS A 458 4.36 -14.40 -10.27
N GLN A 459 4.74 -13.46 -9.44
CA GLN A 459 5.79 -12.47 -9.72
C GLN A 459 7.22 -13.02 -9.54
N GLY A 460 7.38 -14.29 -9.21
CA GLY A 460 8.71 -14.89 -8.98
C GLY A 460 9.50 -14.24 -7.83
N GLY A 461 8.81 -13.62 -6.87
CA GLY A 461 9.42 -12.86 -5.77
C GLY A 461 9.99 -11.50 -6.16
N GLN A 462 9.84 -11.09 -7.42
CA GLN A 462 10.29 -9.79 -7.91
C GLN A 462 9.45 -8.64 -7.31
N ALA A 463 10.06 -7.47 -7.17
CA ALA A 463 9.35 -6.27 -6.78
C ALA A 463 8.41 -5.80 -7.91
N PRO A 464 7.28 -5.15 -7.59
CA PRO A 464 6.41 -4.54 -8.59
C PRO A 464 7.17 -3.57 -9.49
N SER A 465 6.88 -3.60 -10.79
CA SER A 465 7.51 -2.78 -11.81
C SER A 465 6.57 -1.74 -12.42
N SER A 466 5.27 -2.03 -12.49
CA SER A 466 4.25 -1.13 -13.03
C SER A 466 3.42 -0.45 -11.94
N PRO A 467 2.77 0.68 -12.24
CA PRO A 467 1.84 1.34 -11.30
C PRO A 467 0.70 0.44 -10.85
N GLU A 468 0.18 -0.41 -11.74
CA GLU A 468 -0.89 -1.36 -11.46
C GLU A 468 -0.41 -2.47 -10.51
N GLU A 469 0.80 -2.98 -10.72
CA GLU A 469 1.41 -3.96 -9.81
C GLU A 469 1.65 -3.36 -8.42
N PHE A 470 2.09 -2.08 -8.32
CA PHE A 470 2.20 -1.38 -7.04
C PHE A 470 0.84 -1.26 -6.34
N LEU A 471 -0.24 -0.98 -7.09
CA LEU A 471 -1.58 -0.90 -6.51
C LEU A 471 -2.03 -2.26 -5.97
N ILE A 472 -1.90 -3.34 -6.77
CA ILE A 472 -2.30 -4.70 -6.39
C ILE A 472 -1.51 -5.18 -5.18
N GLU A 473 -0.18 -5.15 -5.25
CA GLU A 473 0.67 -5.62 -4.17
C GLU A 473 0.52 -4.77 -2.91
N GLY A 474 0.40 -3.45 -3.05
CA GLY A 474 0.16 -2.54 -1.94
C GLY A 474 -1.12 -2.89 -1.16
N ARG A 475 -2.21 -3.20 -1.87
CA ARG A 475 -3.47 -3.66 -1.25
C ARG A 475 -3.32 -5.00 -0.54
N LEU A 476 -2.65 -5.95 -1.17
CA LEU A 476 -2.41 -7.26 -0.57
C LEU A 476 -1.57 -7.14 0.71
N ARG A 477 -0.51 -6.34 0.70
CA ARG A 477 0.37 -6.11 1.84
C ARG A 477 -0.32 -5.41 3.00
N THR A 478 -1.08 -4.35 2.73
CA THR A 478 -1.84 -3.67 3.80
C THR A 478 -2.90 -4.60 4.42
N ALA A 479 -3.50 -5.48 3.63
CA ALA A 479 -4.47 -6.44 4.13
C ALA A 479 -3.86 -7.53 5.04
N ILE A 480 -2.55 -7.80 4.94
CA ILE A 480 -1.84 -8.73 5.83
C ILE A 480 -1.06 -8.02 6.95
N GLY A 481 -1.19 -6.68 7.07
CA GLY A 481 -0.53 -5.89 8.12
C GLY A 481 0.88 -5.40 7.78
N ASP A 482 1.39 -5.63 6.56
CA ASP A 482 2.62 -4.99 6.08
C ASP A 482 2.32 -3.57 5.57
N ASP A 483 1.91 -2.70 6.50
CA ASP A 483 1.51 -1.34 6.17
C ASP A 483 2.70 -0.47 5.72
N TRP A 484 3.90 -0.70 6.25
CA TRP A 484 5.11 0.02 5.84
C TRP A 484 5.37 -0.07 4.33
N THR A 485 5.39 -1.28 3.82
CA THR A 485 5.62 -1.52 2.38
C THR A 485 4.36 -1.21 1.58
N GLY A 486 3.20 -1.69 2.06
CA GLY A 486 1.93 -1.60 1.36
C GLY A 486 1.48 -0.16 1.11
N LEU A 487 1.45 0.70 2.12
CA LEU A 487 1.09 2.11 1.96
C LEU A 487 2.09 2.86 1.08
N GLY A 488 3.40 2.52 1.19
CA GLY A 488 4.42 3.09 0.30
C GLY A 488 4.20 2.75 -1.18
N GLN A 489 3.75 1.51 -1.45
CA GLN A 489 3.41 1.07 -2.80
C GLN A 489 2.13 1.74 -3.31
N LEU A 490 1.09 1.83 -2.50
CA LEU A 490 -0.15 2.54 -2.83
C LEU A 490 0.09 4.02 -3.12
N GLU A 491 0.89 4.70 -2.30
CA GLU A 491 1.31 6.08 -2.57
C GLU A 491 2.05 6.20 -3.90
N ARG A 492 3.03 5.32 -4.15
CA ARG A 492 3.79 5.32 -5.41
C ARG A 492 2.90 5.10 -6.62
N ALA A 493 1.89 4.22 -6.52
CA ALA A 493 0.90 3.99 -7.54
C ALA A 493 0.05 5.25 -7.81
N SER A 494 -0.40 5.96 -6.76
CA SER A 494 -1.26 7.13 -6.90
C SER A 494 -0.63 8.29 -7.69
N PHE A 495 0.71 8.42 -7.63
CA PHE A 495 1.46 9.43 -8.40
C PHE A 495 1.82 9.01 -9.84
N ARG A 496 1.36 7.83 -10.30
CA ARG A 496 1.70 7.28 -11.61
C ARG A 496 0.51 6.76 -12.39
N LEU A 497 -0.53 6.32 -11.70
CA LEU A 497 -1.74 5.85 -12.34
C LEU A 497 -2.50 7.00 -13.01
N PRO A 498 -3.13 6.74 -14.16
CA PRO A 498 -3.98 7.72 -14.82
C PRO A 498 -5.17 8.09 -13.94
N GLN A 499 -5.74 9.25 -14.21
CA GLN A 499 -7.00 9.69 -13.61
C GLN A 499 -8.14 8.74 -14.02
N ILE A 500 -9.07 8.57 -13.11
CA ILE A 500 -10.31 7.80 -13.29
C ILE A 500 -11.49 8.64 -12.78
N GLY A 501 -12.71 8.12 -12.90
CA GLY A 501 -13.89 8.79 -12.38
C GLY A 501 -13.78 9.09 -10.87
N CYS A 502 -14.44 10.16 -10.42
CA CYS A 502 -14.33 10.62 -9.04
C CYS A 502 -14.65 9.53 -8.00
N ARG A 503 -15.67 8.70 -8.24
CA ARG A 503 -16.05 7.62 -7.31
C ARG A 503 -14.96 6.55 -7.20
N GLU A 504 -14.43 6.11 -8.32
CA GLU A 504 -13.33 5.13 -8.34
C GLU A 504 -12.05 5.72 -7.74
N GLN A 505 -11.79 7.01 -7.99
CA GLN A 505 -10.66 7.72 -7.41
C GLN A 505 -10.80 7.82 -5.88
N LEU A 506 -11.98 8.14 -5.38
CA LEU A 506 -12.29 8.16 -3.95
C LEU A 506 -12.00 6.80 -3.29
N GLU A 507 -12.46 5.71 -3.90
CA GLU A 507 -12.21 4.36 -3.37
C GLU A 507 -10.71 4.00 -3.40
N ARG A 508 -9.97 4.44 -4.41
CA ARG A 508 -8.51 4.30 -4.47
C ARG A 508 -7.82 5.08 -3.34
N GLU A 509 -8.28 6.30 -3.04
CA GLU A 509 -7.71 7.15 -2.00
C GLU A 509 -8.06 6.69 -0.58
N ARG A 510 -9.25 6.13 -0.36
CA ARG A 510 -9.63 5.51 0.92
C ARG A 510 -8.67 4.40 1.34
N GLN A 511 -8.12 3.65 0.39
CA GLN A 511 -7.15 2.59 0.66
C GLN A 511 -5.82 3.13 1.21
N LEU A 512 -5.51 4.41 0.97
CA LEU A 512 -4.36 5.08 1.57
C LEU A 512 -4.56 5.48 3.03
N HIS A 513 -5.79 5.34 3.57
CA HIS A 513 -6.14 5.82 4.90
C HIS A 513 -6.74 4.69 5.76
N PRO A 514 -5.99 3.59 6.03
CA PRO A 514 -6.50 2.53 6.89
C PRO A 514 -6.60 3.02 8.34
N LEU A 515 -7.59 2.50 9.06
CA LEU A 515 -7.71 2.70 10.50
C LEU A 515 -6.88 1.63 11.22
N ARG A 516 -5.74 2.02 11.76
CA ARG A 516 -4.84 1.16 12.53
C ARG A 516 -4.66 1.71 13.94
N PHE A 517 -4.45 0.81 14.89
CA PHE A 517 -4.28 1.19 16.30
C PHE A 517 -5.38 2.15 16.79
N SER A 518 -6.62 1.89 16.33
CA SER A 518 -7.75 2.80 16.58
C SER A 518 -8.02 2.96 18.07
N LYS A 519 -7.91 1.87 18.86
CA LYS A 519 -8.11 1.95 20.30
C LYS A 519 -7.05 2.83 20.96
N GLU A 520 -5.79 2.54 20.73
CA GLU A 520 -4.65 3.24 21.34
C GLU A 520 -4.63 4.72 20.99
N LEU A 521 -4.94 5.05 19.72
CA LEU A 521 -4.99 6.45 19.27
C LEU A 521 -6.27 7.16 19.70
N THR A 522 -7.40 6.46 19.87
CA THR A 522 -8.62 7.03 20.45
C THR A 522 -8.39 7.36 21.93
N ASP A 523 -7.85 6.42 22.71
CA ASP A 523 -7.49 6.66 24.11
C ASP A 523 -6.55 7.88 24.23
N ALA A 524 -5.50 7.95 23.40
CA ALA A 524 -4.58 9.09 23.38
C ALA A 524 -5.25 10.42 22.97
N SER A 525 -6.23 10.38 22.07
CA SER A 525 -7.02 11.53 21.65
C SER A 525 -7.91 12.05 22.78
N GLU A 526 -8.62 11.16 23.45
CA GLU A 526 -9.52 11.49 24.57
C GLU A 526 -8.73 12.09 25.75
N ASP A 527 -7.60 11.51 26.11
CA ASP A 527 -6.75 11.97 27.22
C ASP A 527 -6.07 13.32 26.93
N SER A 528 -5.64 13.54 25.70
CA SER A 528 -4.92 14.75 25.31
C SER A 528 -5.83 15.90 24.84
N GLY A 529 -7.00 15.58 24.30
CA GLY A 529 -7.87 16.50 23.57
C GLY A 529 -7.36 16.82 22.15
N VAL A 530 -6.39 16.08 21.63
CA VAL A 530 -5.92 16.21 20.23
C VAL A 530 -6.82 15.38 19.32
N ASP A 531 -7.24 15.96 18.21
CA ASP A 531 -8.09 15.31 17.22
C ASP A 531 -7.53 13.94 16.76
N LEU A 532 -8.32 12.89 16.84
CA LEU A 532 -7.98 11.52 16.42
C LEU A 532 -7.52 11.48 14.96
N ALA A 533 -8.19 12.21 14.05
CA ALA A 533 -7.82 12.25 12.65
C ALA A 533 -6.40 12.83 12.46
N LEU A 534 -6.00 13.78 13.29
CA LEU A 534 -4.65 14.33 13.28
C LEU A 534 -3.62 13.32 13.80
N LEU A 535 -3.92 12.58 14.86
CA LEU A 535 -3.04 11.52 15.38
C LEU A 535 -2.86 10.40 14.37
N LEU A 536 -3.93 9.94 13.72
CA LEU A 536 -3.88 8.96 12.63
C LEU A 536 -3.03 9.46 11.45
N ALA A 537 -3.15 10.74 11.11
CA ALA A 537 -2.38 11.34 10.02
C ALA A 537 -0.88 11.42 10.32
N VAL A 538 -0.51 11.77 11.56
CA VAL A 538 0.88 11.76 12.01
C VAL A 538 1.42 10.33 12.03
N ALA A 539 0.72 9.37 12.63
CA ALA A 539 1.14 7.96 12.67
C ALA A 539 1.34 7.38 11.26
N LYS A 540 0.43 7.69 10.33
CA LYS A 540 0.58 7.30 8.93
C LYS A 540 1.83 7.90 8.28
N GLN A 541 2.10 9.18 8.50
CA GLN A 541 3.22 9.88 7.88
C GLN A 541 4.57 9.46 8.48
N GLU A 542 4.63 9.26 9.79
CA GLU A 542 5.85 8.95 10.53
C GLU A 542 6.29 7.49 10.36
N SER A 543 5.40 6.57 10.61
CA SER A 543 5.75 5.14 10.66
C SER A 543 4.97 4.27 9.68
N ARG A 544 4.01 4.83 8.91
CA ARG A 544 3.01 4.03 8.19
C ARG A 544 2.42 2.94 9.08
N PHE A 545 2.09 3.31 10.30
CA PHE A 545 1.56 2.41 11.33
C PHE A 545 2.47 1.23 11.69
N SER A 546 3.79 1.39 11.62
CA SER A 546 4.76 0.34 12.02
C SER A 546 5.42 0.72 13.34
N PRO A 547 4.96 0.17 14.48
CA PRO A 547 5.35 0.65 15.81
C PRO A 547 6.82 0.36 16.17
N SER A 548 7.44 -0.64 15.52
CA SER A 548 8.84 -1.02 15.77
C SER A 548 9.86 -0.28 14.88
N VAL A 549 9.39 0.69 14.07
CA VAL A 549 10.29 1.41 13.17
C VAL A 549 11.16 2.41 13.95
N ARG A 550 12.44 2.50 13.54
CA ARG A 550 13.39 3.47 14.05
C ARG A 550 14.04 4.24 12.90
N SER A 551 14.05 5.57 13.00
CA SER A 551 14.70 6.41 11.99
C SER A 551 16.23 6.41 12.13
N GLY A 552 16.94 6.85 11.08
CA GLY A 552 18.39 7.03 11.14
C GLY A 552 18.84 8.06 12.20
N ALA A 553 17.99 9.02 12.55
CA ALA A 553 18.22 10.00 13.61
C ALA A 553 17.87 9.47 15.02
N GLY A 554 17.28 8.27 15.13
CA GLY A 554 16.92 7.64 16.40
C GLY A 554 15.47 7.83 16.84
N ALA A 555 14.64 8.54 16.08
CA ALA A 555 13.21 8.64 16.37
C ALA A 555 12.55 7.25 16.31
N SER A 556 11.62 6.97 17.21
CA SER A 556 11.12 5.61 17.46
C SER A 556 9.61 5.54 17.62
N GLY A 557 9.05 4.42 17.17
CA GLY A 557 7.65 4.07 17.42
C GLY A 557 6.65 4.65 16.43
N LEU A 558 5.38 4.54 16.79
CA LEU A 558 4.24 4.85 15.91
C LEU A 558 4.24 6.30 15.44
N LEU A 559 4.51 7.25 16.35
CA LEU A 559 4.56 8.71 16.13
C LEU A 559 6.00 9.24 16.02
N GLN A 560 7.00 8.35 15.89
CA GLN A 560 8.43 8.67 15.69
C GLN A 560 8.96 9.73 16.65
N LEU A 561 8.82 9.48 17.95
CA LEU A 561 9.36 10.37 18.98
C LEU A 561 10.86 10.19 19.14
N MET A 562 11.58 11.31 19.32
CA MET A 562 12.96 11.27 19.78
C MET A 562 12.98 10.81 21.25
N PRO A 563 13.89 9.89 21.65
CA PRO A 563 13.96 9.41 23.03
C PRO A 563 14.08 10.55 24.08
N ALA A 564 14.83 11.62 23.77
CA ALA A 564 14.95 12.78 24.64
C ALA A 564 13.61 13.47 24.86
N THR A 565 12.88 13.77 23.77
CA THR A 565 11.54 14.40 23.84
C THR A 565 10.54 13.51 24.58
N ALA A 566 10.58 12.20 24.30
CA ALA A 566 9.71 11.25 24.99
C ALA A 566 10.04 11.15 26.50
N GLY A 567 11.32 11.18 26.85
CA GLY A 567 11.78 11.17 28.25
C GLY A 567 11.38 12.41 29.03
N GLU A 568 11.48 13.60 28.40
CA GLU A 568 10.99 14.86 29.00
C GLU A 568 9.49 14.81 29.30
N LEU A 569 8.71 14.26 28.36
CA LEU A 569 7.25 14.14 28.51
C LEU A 569 6.85 13.09 29.56
N ALA A 570 7.60 11.99 29.64
CA ALA A 570 7.32 10.89 30.55
C ALA A 570 7.90 11.10 31.96
N GLY A 571 8.87 12.02 32.14
CA GLY A 571 9.63 12.18 33.38
C GLY A 571 10.60 11.03 33.67
N GLU A 572 10.91 10.18 32.68
CA GLU A 572 11.83 9.05 32.80
C GLU A 572 12.57 8.78 31.48
N SER A 573 13.72 8.11 31.54
CA SER A 573 14.45 7.73 30.32
C SER A 573 13.75 6.57 29.60
N LEU A 574 13.53 6.72 28.29
CA LEU A 574 12.85 5.75 27.46
C LEU A 574 13.78 5.28 26.33
N ASP A 575 13.86 3.97 26.14
CA ASP A 575 14.58 3.35 25.04
C ASP A 575 13.65 3.05 23.84
N HIS A 576 14.24 2.52 22.78
CA HIS A 576 13.51 2.13 21.58
C HIS A 576 12.44 1.05 21.85
N GLN A 577 12.71 0.11 22.77
CA GLN A 577 11.76 -0.96 23.06
C GLN A 577 10.52 -0.41 23.76
N ALA A 578 10.70 0.47 24.74
CA ALA A 578 9.59 1.15 25.43
C ALA A 578 8.76 2.02 24.47
N LEU A 579 9.42 2.68 23.51
CA LEU A 579 8.75 3.49 22.48
C LEU A 579 8.12 2.67 21.34
N SER A 580 8.35 1.37 21.28
CA SER A 580 7.68 0.47 20.31
C SER A 580 6.29 0.03 20.78
N ASP A 581 5.90 0.31 22.02
CA ASP A 581 4.53 0.11 22.50
C ASP A 581 3.59 1.17 21.89
N PRO A 582 2.54 0.76 21.12
CA PRO A 582 1.68 1.71 20.41
C PRO A 582 0.88 2.63 21.34
N GLY A 583 0.43 2.13 22.47
CA GLY A 583 -0.35 2.90 23.44
C GLY A 583 0.51 3.98 24.10
N ARG A 584 1.68 3.58 24.61
CA ARG A 584 2.62 4.51 25.24
C ARG A 584 3.13 5.55 24.25
N ASN A 585 3.53 5.13 23.06
CA ASN A 585 4.00 6.04 22.02
C ASN A 585 2.90 6.99 21.53
N GLY A 586 1.67 6.47 21.39
CA GLY A 586 0.49 7.26 21.06
C GLY A 586 0.21 8.35 22.09
N ALA A 587 0.20 8.02 23.38
CA ALA A 587 -0.05 8.97 24.47
C ALA A 587 1.03 10.08 24.53
N LEU A 588 2.31 9.72 24.45
CA LEU A 588 3.42 10.68 24.46
C LEU A 588 3.44 11.56 23.21
N GLY A 589 3.17 10.99 22.02
CA GLY A 589 3.08 11.75 20.78
C GLY A 589 1.90 12.73 20.77
N ALA A 590 0.76 12.33 21.31
CA ALA A 590 -0.39 13.20 21.47
C ALA A 590 -0.09 14.36 22.45
N ALA A 591 0.59 14.09 23.57
CA ALA A 591 1.04 15.12 24.51
C ALA A 591 2.00 16.11 23.85
N TYR A 592 2.98 15.62 23.07
CA TYR A 592 3.89 16.50 22.32
C TYR A 592 3.15 17.37 21.29
N LEU A 593 2.23 16.76 20.53
CA LEU A 593 1.44 17.50 19.55
C LEU A 593 0.54 18.56 20.20
N LYS A 594 -0.04 18.26 21.38
CA LYS A 594 -0.78 19.23 22.19
C LYS A 594 0.08 20.43 22.59
N GLN A 595 1.32 20.20 23.03
CA GLN A 595 2.26 21.28 23.37
C GLN A 595 2.55 22.17 22.14
N LEU A 596 2.80 21.57 20.98
CA LEU A 596 3.06 22.30 19.75
C LEU A 596 1.83 23.09 19.27
N LEU A 597 0.63 22.53 19.38
CA LEU A 597 -0.63 23.23 19.07
C LEU A 597 -0.84 24.42 20.00
N SER A 598 -0.61 24.24 21.29
CA SER A 598 -0.74 25.33 22.27
C SER A 598 0.28 26.43 22.01
N GLY A 599 1.54 26.08 21.76
CA GLY A 599 2.61 27.04 21.42
C GLY A 599 2.40 27.76 20.08
N ALA A 600 1.61 27.17 19.19
CA ALA A 600 1.22 27.75 17.90
C ALA A 600 -0.12 28.54 17.97
N GLY A 601 -0.71 28.74 19.15
CA GLY A 601 -2.02 29.38 19.27
C GLY A 601 -3.13 28.64 18.52
N GLY A 602 -3.04 27.31 18.40
CA GLY A 602 -3.98 26.47 17.67
C GLY A 602 -3.72 26.37 16.15
N ASN A 603 -2.71 27.04 15.61
CA ASN A 603 -2.44 27.01 14.18
C ASN A 603 -1.84 25.67 13.76
N LEU A 604 -2.62 24.89 13.00
CA LEU A 604 -2.26 23.54 12.54
C LEU A 604 -1.01 23.53 11.63
N PHE A 605 -0.87 24.53 10.75
CA PHE A 605 0.28 24.58 9.83
C PHE A 605 1.59 24.77 10.60
N GLN A 606 1.59 25.69 11.55
CA GLN A 606 2.74 25.96 12.40
C GLN A 606 3.07 24.75 13.28
N ALA A 607 2.08 24.15 13.93
CA ALA A 607 2.27 23.02 14.83
C ALA A 607 2.82 21.79 14.08
N ILE A 608 2.27 21.45 12.90
CA ILE A 608 2.71 20.30 12.11
C ILE A 608 4.08 20.54 11.48
N ALA A 609 4.38 21.73 11.01
CA ALA A 609 5.74 22.07 10.56
C ALA A 609 6.75 21.95 11.72
N SER A 610 6.36 22.37 12.93
CA SER A 610 7.20 22.27 14.14
C SER A 610 7.41 20.84 14.61
N TYR A 611 6.45 19.94 14.39
CA TYR A 611 6.61 18.53 14.70
C TYR A 611 7.78 17.90 13.91
N ASN A 612 7.91 18.25 12.63
CA ASN A 612 8.96 17.72 11.76
C ASN A 612 10.29 18.48 11.87
N ALA A 613 10.27 19.82 11.88
CA ALA A 613 11.49 20.64 11.81
C ALA A 613 11.93 21.21 13.17
N GLY A 614 11.12 21.06 14.20
CA GLY A 614 11.30 21.68 15.50
C GLY A 614 10.77 23.12 15.56
N PRO A 615 10.24 23.56 16.74
CA PRO A 615 9.60 24.87 16.91
C PRO A 615 10.57 26.04 16.69
N GLY A 616 11.86 25.87 17.01
CA GLY A 616 12.87 26.92 16.80
C GLY A 616 13.09 27.24 15.34
N ALA A 617 13.17 26.24 14.46
CA ALA A 617 13.30 26.46 13.01
C ALA A 617 12.07 27.16 12.44
N VAL A 618 10.87 26.72 12.81
CA VAL A 618 9.60 27.31 12.34
C VAL A 618 9.43 28.73 12.84
N GLY A 619 9.75 29.01 14.11
CA GLY A 619 9.77 30.37 14.65
C GLY A 619 10.67 31.30 13.84
N GLY A 620 11.87 30.85 13.44
CA GLY A 620 12.76 31.60 12.58
C GLY A 620 12.22 31.82 11.15
N TRP A 621 11.33 30.97 10.63
CA TRP A 621 10.68 31.19 9.33
C TRP A 621 9.55 32.20 9.45
N LEU A 622 8.79 32.19 10.52
CA LEU A 622 7.73 33.15 10.78
C LEU A 622 8.26 34.57 10.95
N THR A 623 9.39 34.74 11.67
CA THR A 623 10.02 36.05 11.89
C THR A 623 10.65 36.65 10.63
N ARG A 624 11.15 35.83 9.71
CA ARG A 624 11.69 36.32 8.44
C ARG A 624 10.64 36.87 7.49
N GLY A 625 9.36 36.61 7.74
CA GLY A 625 8.25 37.20 7.02
C GLY A 625 8.08 36.70 5.57
N GLY A 626 7.20 37.38 4.85
CA GLY A 626 6.94 37.14 3.42
C GLY A 626 5.53 36.67 3.12
N PHE A 627 4.95 35.79 3.94
CA PHE A 627 3.60 35.30 3.75
C PHE A 627 2.84 35.25 5.06
N ASP A 628 1.58 35.71 5.03
CA ASP A 628 0.68 35.70 6.18
C ASP A 628 0.13 34.27 6.38
N LEU A 629 0.55 33.64 7.47
CA LEU A 629 0.14 32.27 7.80
C LEU A 629 -1.36 32.14 8.02
N GLN A 630 -2.05 33.20 8.44
CA GLN A 630 -3.51 33.18 8.66
C GLN A 630 -4.30 33.35 7.37
N ARG A 631 -3.84 34.25 6.48
CA ARG A 631 -4.53 34.59 5.23
C ARG A 631 -4.10 33.72 4.06
N GLU A 632 -2.83 33.32 4.02
CA GLU A 632 -2.17 32.64 2.90
C GLU A 632 -1.40 31.39 3.37
N PRO A 633 -2.01 30.49 4.16
CA PRO A 633 -1.30 29.34 4.71
C PRO A 633 -0.71 28.43 3.62
N GLU A 634 -1.30 28.42 2.42
CA GLU A 634 -0.80 27.64 1.29
C GLU A 634 0.52 28.22 0.74
N LEU A 635 0.60 29.55 0.56
CA LEU A 635 1.83 30.22 0.14
C LEU A 635 2.91 30.13 1.21
N TRP A 636 2.54 30.32 2.48
CA TRP A 636 3.47 30.12 3.60
C TRP A 636 4.05 28.71 3.57
N THR A 637 3.20 27.69 3.39
CA THR A 637 3.64 26.29 3.32
C THR A 637 4.61 26.07 2.15
N GLU A 638 4.32 26.66 0.97
CA GLU A 638 5.24 26.56 -0.17
C GLU A 638 6.54 27.35 0.06
N ALA A 639 6.54 28.36 0.91
CA ALA A 639 7.73 29.12 1.27
C ALA A 639 8.64 28.41 2.30
N ILE A 640 8.18 27.35 2.96
CA ILE A 640 9.02 26.57 3.89
C ILE A 640 10.33 26.17 3.18
N PRO A 641 11.50 26.55 3.74
CA PRO A 641 12.78 26.32 3.06
C PRO A 641 13.18 24.85 2.99
N TYR A 642 12.76 24.04 3.98
CA TYR A 642 13.04 22.61 4.02
C TYR A 642 12.04 21.83 3.16
N PRO A 643 12.48 21.22 2.03
CA PRO A 643 11.56 20.49 1.14
C PRO A 643 10.82 19.34 1.83
N GLU A 644 11.48 18.68 2.78
CA GLU A 644 10.89 17.61 3.57
C GLU A 644 9.73 18.12 4.43
N THR A 645 9.97 19.17 5.23
CA THR A 645 8.96 19.77 6.10
C THR A 645 7.79 20.34 5.32
N ARG A 646 8.07 20.99 4.17
CA ARG A 646 7.03 21.47 3.26
C ARG A 646 6.10 20.37 2.77
N LEU A 647 6.66 19.22 2.37
CA LEU A 647 5.89 18.07 1.93
C LEU A 647 5.19 17.38 3.11
N TYR A 648 5.87 17.25 4.25
CA TYR A 648 5.36 16.69 5.49
C TYR A 648 4.09 17.42 5.94
N THR A 649 4.16 18.74 6.05
CA THR A 649 3.03 19.59 6.47
C THR A 649 1.80 19.35 5.59
N LYS A 650 1.97 19.37 4.26
CA LYS A 650 0.87 19.09 3.33
C LYS A 650 0.31 17.68 3.47
N LYS A 651 1.18 16.68 3.62
CA LYS A 651 0.76 15.27 3.76
C LYS A 651 -0.02 15.03 5.05
N VAL A 652 0.50 15.51 6.19
CA VAL A 652 -0.18 15.31 7.47
C VAL A 652 -1.54 16.00 7.50
N LEU A 653 -1.60 17.27 7.13
CA LEU A 653 -2.85 18.02 7.13
C LEU A 653 -3.87 17.47 6.11
N GLY A 654 -3.41 17.08 4.93
CA GLY A 654 -4.25 16.42 3.93
C GLY A 654 -4.75 15.06 4.39
N ASN A 655 -3.92 14.25 5.05
CA ASN A 655 -4.32 12.97 5.64
C ASN A 655 -5.34 13.18 6.76
N ALA A 656 -5.14 14.17 7.66
CA ALA A 656 -6.07 14.47 8.75
C ALA A 656 -7.46 14.81 8.20
N TRP A 657 -7.52 15.69 7.21
CA TRP A 657 -8.79 15.99 6.54
C TRP A 657 -9.39 14.73 5.88
N SER A 658 -8.59 13.91 5.21
CA SER A 658 -9.06 12.67 4.58
C SER A 658 -9.65 11.69 5.60
N TYR A 659 -9.05 11.57 6.79
CA TYR A 659 -9.61 10.74 7.86
C TYR A 659 -10.96 11.28 8.36
N ARG A 660 -11.12 12.59 8.50
CA ARG A 660 -12.40 13.21 8.86
C ARG A 660 -13.50 12.97 7.82
N GLN A 661 -13.12 12.77 6.54
CA GLN A 661 -14.07 12.55 5.45
C GLN A 661 -14.47 11.08 5.25
N GLN A 662 -13.91 10.13 6.01
CA GLN A 662 -14.15 8.69 5.77
C GLN A 662 -15.62 8.25 5.92
N GLY A 663 -16.40 8.95 6.73
CA GLY A 663 -17.83 8.69 6.92
C GLY A 663 -18.74 9.26 5.84
N ARG A 664 -18.23 10.08 4.89
CA ARG A 664 -19.04 10.68 3.83
C ARG A 664 -19.22 9.73 2.66
N SER A 665 -20.37 9.82 2.02
CA SER A 665 -20.68 9.07 0.80
C SER A 665 -19.93 9.61 -0.43
N ALA A 666 -19.86 8.79 -1.49
CA ALA A 666 -19.32 9.25 -2.77
C ALA A 666 -20.21 10.33 -3.44
N GLU A 667 -21.51 10.31 -3.17
CA GLU A 667 -22.43 11.34 -3.63
C GLU A 667 -22.11 12.71 -3.03
N GLU A 668 -21.69 12.76 -1.78
CA GLU A 668 -21.30 14.01 -1.09
C GLU A 668 -19.94 14.51 -1.55
N LEU A 669 -18.97 13.62 -1.76
CA LEU A 669 -17.59 14.01 -2.09
C LEU A 669 -17.33 14.21 -3.58
N CYS A 670 -18.19 13.71 -4.47
CA CYS A 670 -18.04 13.80 -5.92
C CYS A 670 -19.05 14.73 -6.62
N ARG A 671 -19.75 15.58 -5.86
CA ARG A 671 -20.68 16.59 -6.43
C ARG A 671 -19.97 17.69 -7.18
#